data_d30a55c01bba8d58cabaf45378e3763e
#
_entry.id   d30a55c01bba8d58cabaf45378e3763e
#
_cell.length_a   1.000
_cell.length_b   1.000
_cell.length_c   1.000
_cell.angle_alpha   90.00
_cell.angle_beta   90.00
_cell.angle_gamma   90.00
#
_symmetry.space_group_name_H-M   'P 1'
#
loop_
_entity.id
_entity.type
_entity.pdbx_description
1 polymer ?
#
loop_
_entity_poly.entity_id
_entity_poly.type
_entity_poly.pdbx_seq_one_letter_code
_entity_poly.pdbx_strand_id
1 'polypeptide(L)'
;MKLLKDPDFTPTTLVELVGWQASQNREKIIYTFLPDGEEESGRLSFHELDKKARQIGAMLAERGLKGARALLLYQPSLDYITAFLGCLYAGVVAVPAYPPRNNRNLGRVQAIIDDAQAKIALTSTSLLKKITSMFSQVEELKHLALLETDVALDGYEDKWTHPDVSSDYLAFLQYTSGSTGNPKGVMLSHGNLIHNLSMIQQAYGVTPGTNGVIWLPPYHDMGLIGGLLGPIYGGGHTIYMPPAAFLQRPMRMLEAITKYKATVSGGPNFMYDLLVNKSTPEQRENLDLSSWQVAFNGAEPVRWETLDRFAKTFEPHGFNRTALFPCYGLAESSVFVCGSRIGTLPVVKNFDKKALQRNQLVAAEKSDDANTLVGSGHFTGDQVVKIVDPETRLEVKNGEMGEVWVKGASVSRGYWNRKETSEKTFYNYIADTEDGPYLKTEDRGFFVGDELFIAGRIKDLIIIRGVNHYPQDIERTVEVCHPSLRLGGGAAFSVEADGEEKLVIAHEIEFRQDPDIREVAAAMREVVAEQHDLQLHALVLVKPGRIPKTSSGKIQRYAARLGYLEDTLNKVALWHADDELNAASSKVLDEEELKPQTHKKSHRQKEIERWIIDKISKELKIAAADIDVTQPFARYGLDSARATSLAGDLEEWLGTSLPATLAYDYPTIEALSFYLSDENDAQESVADKRLDEHEDIAIIGLGCRFPGAQNVREFWKMLVDDVDAISEVPKDRWDVDELYDPDPGAPGKVVTKSGGFIKDVDKFDAQFFGISPREANRMDPQQRISLEVSWETLEDAGYAPSKLAGSATGVFIGVSNNDYSNLLNGDITNIDTYTGTGNAFSIVANRLSYLYDFRGPSMSIDTACSSSLVAMHQAIKSLRDGEINMALAGGVNLVLSPEITITFSHARLMSPDGRCKTFDAAADGYSRGEGCGFVALKRLSDAERDGDKIYAVIKGSAVNQDGRSNGITAPNGLAQQDVIRKALQDAQLEPQDINYIETHGTG
;
A
#
# COMPACT_ATOMS: atom_id res chain seq x y z
N MET A 1 -15.07 9.23 40.29
CA MET A 1 -14.24 8.17 40.91
C MET A 1 -14.93 7.36 42.04
N LYS A 2 -15.76 7.94 42.90
CA LYS A 2 -16.49 7.12 43.89
C LYS A 2 -17.53 6.18 43.28
N LEU A 3 -18.21 6.59 42.19
CA LEU A 3 -19.23 5.79 41.48
C LEU A 3 -18.64 4.55 40.76
N LEU A 4 -17.41 4.64 40.22
CA LEU A 4 -16.76 3.52 39.56
C LEU A 4 -16.41 2.32 40.47
N LYS A 5 -16.53 2.48 41.78
CA LYS A 5 -16.36 1.39 42.76
C LYS A 5 -17.65 0.67 43.12
N ASP A 6 -18.79 1.18 42.68
CA ASP A 6 -20.12 0.59 42.91
C ASP A 6 -20.28 -0.61 41.94
N PRO A 7 -20.54 -1.83 42.45
CA PRO A 7 -20.80 -3.01 41.60
C PRO A 7 -22.04 -2.86 40.71
N ASP A 8 -23.00 -2.06 41.12
CA ASP A 8 -24.26 -1.82 40.41
C ASP A 8 -24.16 -0.63 39.43
N PHE A 9 -22.98 0.00 39.30
CA PHE A 9 -22.74 1.10 38.38
C PHE A 9 -22.87 0.65 36.91
N THR A 10 -23.69 1.35 36.16
CA THR A 10 -23.87 1.12 34.72
C THR A 10 -23.08 2.16 33.93
N PRO A 11 -21.95 1.78 33.27
CA PRO A 11 -21.18 2.70 32.46
C PRO A 11 -21.95 3.20 31.24
N THR A 12 -21.85 4.48 30.96
CA THR A 12 -22.46 5.13 29.79
C THR A 12 -21.43 5.48 28.72
N THR A 13 -20.14 5.43 29.06
CA THR A 13 -19.03 5.70 28.17
C THR A 13 -17.97 4.59 28.25
N LEU A 14 -17.16 4.43 27.21
CA LEU A 14 -16.04 3.48 27.24
C LEU A 14 -14.98 3.85 28.29
N VAL A 15 -14.82 5.15 28.58
CA VAL A 15 -13.89 5.62 29.62
C VAL A 15 -14.36 5.11 30.99
N GLU A 16 -15.66 5.27 31.29
CA GLU A 16 -16.27 4.75 32.52
C GLU A 16 -16.21 3.22 32.59
N LEU A 17 -16.48 2.54 31.47
CA LEU A 17 -16.45 1.07 31.39
C LEU A 17 -15.06 0.52 31.75
N VAL A 18 -13.99 1.01 31.12
CA VAL A 18 -12.64 0.55 31.41
C VAL A 18 -12.23 0.87 32.84
N GLY A 19 -12.52 2.09 33.30
CA GLY A 19 -12.24 2.50 34.68
C GLY A 19 -13.01 1.68 35.73
N TRP A 20 -14.28 1.32 35.45
CA TRP A 20 -15.07 0.43 36.28
C TRP A 20 -14.49 -0.97 36.34
N GLN A 21 -14.19 -1.56 35.20
CA GLN A 21 -13.54 -2.87 35.12
C GLN A 21 -12.18 -2.89 35.86
N ALA A 22 -11.36 -1.86 35.69
CA ALA A 22 -10.11 -1.73 36.41
C ALA A 22 -10.28 -1.63 37.93
N SER A 23 -11.44 -1.14 38.39
CA SER A 23 -11.77 -1.09 39.84
C SER A 23 -12.30 -2.42 40.40
N GLN A 24 -13.05 -3.17 39.60
CA GLN A 24 -13.68 -4.43 40.00
C GLN A 24 -12.79 -5.64 39.76
N ASN A 25 -12.03 -5.66 38.64
CA ASN A 25 -11.27 -6.79 38.14
C ASN A 25 -9.77 -6.44 37.96
N ARG A 26 -9.19 -5.76 38.92
CA ARG A 26 -7.88 -5.10 38.85
C ARG A 26 -6.77 -5.95 38.20
N GLU A 27 -6.53 -7.14 38.77
CA GLU A 27 -5.40 -8.01 38.36
C GLU A 27 -5.78 -9.00 37.23
N LYS A 28 -7.04 -8.98 36.82
CA LYS A 28 -7.51 -9.90 35.79
C LYS A 28 -6.93 -9.51 34.43
N ILE A 29 -6.34 -10.50 33.73
CA ILE A 29 -5.83 -10.33 32.38
C ILE A 29 -7.01 -10.15 31.41
N ILE A 30 -7.00 -9.05 30.67
CA ILE A 30 -7.95 -8.77 29.59
C ILE A 30 -7.39 -9.14 28.23
N TYR A 31 -6.09 -8.93 28.00
CA TYR A 31 -5.43 -9.26 26.75
C TYR A 31 -4.16 -10.08 26.96
N THR A 32 -4.00 -11.08 26.11
CA THR A 32 -2.74 -11.81 25.88
C THR A 32 -2.43 -11.67 24.40
N PHE A 33 -1.21 -11.27 24.06
CA PHE A 33 -0.79 -11.05 22.66
C PHE A 33 0.18 -12.13 22.19
N LEU A 34 -0.13 -12.71 21.03
CA LEU A 34 0.65 -13.73 20.33
C LEU A 34 1.14 -13.14 18.99
N PRO A 35 2.31 -12.50 18.90
CA PRO A 35 2.78 -11.83 17.68
C PRO A 35 2.93 -12.77 16.48
N ASP A 36 3.34 -13.99 16.72
CA ASP A 36 3.48 -15.08 15.76
C ASP A 36 2.31 -16.08 15.78
N GLY A 37 1.34 -15.91 16.68
CA GLY A 37 0.22 -16.81 16.89
C GLY A 37 0.47 -17.97 17.86
N GLU A 38 1.67 -18.15 18.39
CA GLU A 38 2.09 -19.28 19.24
C GLU A 38 2.63 -18.84 20.59
N GLU A 39 3.62 -17.90 20.59
CA GLU A 39 4.29 -17.46 21.79
C GLU A 39 3.70 -16.15 22.35
N GLU A 40 3.64 -16.07 23.67
CA GLU A 40 3.15 -14.88 24.37
C GLU A 40 4.27 -13.84 24.46
N SER A 41 4.05 -12.65 23.88
CA SER A 41 4.97 -11.52 24.00
C SER A 41 4.54 -10.46 25.02
N GLY A 42 3.27 -10.47 25.43
CA GLY A 42 2.77 -9.50 26.40
C GLY A 42 1.36 -9.79 26.86
N ARG A 43 1.06 -9.30 28.07
CA ARG A 43 -0.27 -9.36 28.68
C ARG A 43 -0.63 -7.99 29.23
N LEU A 44 -1.92 -7.70 29.30
CA LEU A 44 -2.45 -6.54 30.02
C LEU A 44 -3.56 -7.00 30.96
N SER A 45 -3.46 -6.61 32.22
CA SER A 45 -4.57 -6.62 33.17
C SER A 45 -5.49 -5.42 32.94
N PHE A 46 -6.70 -5.44 33.49
CA PHE A 46 -7.58 -4.27 33.44
C PHE A 46 -6.95 -3.03 34.08
N HIS A 47 -6.16 -3.22 35.13
CA HIS A 47 -5.43 -2.13 35.76
C HIS A 47 -4.35 -1.53 34.85
N GLU A 48 -3.55 -2.36 34.22
CA GLU A 48 -2.50 -1.90 33.31
C GLU A 48 -3.10 -1.23 32.08
N LEU A 49 -4.22 -1.75 31.57
CA LEU A 49 -4.94 -1.14 30.45
C LEU A 49 -5.44 0.27 30.82
N ASP A 50 -6.10 0.42 31.98
CA ASP A 50 -6.56 1.74 32.48
C ASP A 50 -5.37 2.68 32.74
N LYS A 51 -4.28 2.17 33.37
CA LYS A 51 -3.07 2.95 33.61
C LYS A 51 -2.49 3.50 32.33
N LYS A 52 -2.25 2.64 31.32
CA LYS A 52 -1.70 3.05 30.02
C LYS A 52 -2.63 4.01 29.29
N ALA A 53 -3.95 3.76 29.31
CA ALA A 53 -4.92 4.66 28.71
C ALA A 53 -4.90 6.05 29.37
N ARG A 54 -4.75 6.15 30.71
CA ARG A 54 -4.56 7.41 31.43
C ARG A 54 -3.27 8.11 31.05
N GLN A 55 -2.17 7.38 30.94
CA GLN A 55 -0.88 7.92 30.56
C GLN A 55 -0.95 8.61 29.20
N ILE A 56 -1.45 7.89 28.19
CA ILE A 56 -1.63 8.44 26.85
C ILE A 56 -2.69 9.56 26.85
N GLY A 57 -3.79 9.37 27.58
CA GLY A 57 -4.84 10.37 27.74
C GLY A 57 -4.33 11.70 28.31
N ALA A 58 -3.51 11.67 29.35
CA ALA A 58 -2.90 12.85 29.94
C ALA A 58 -1.93 13.52 28.95
N MET A 59 -1.11 12.73 28.26
CA MET A 59 -0.18 13.23 27.24
C MET A 59 -0.89 13.98 26.10
N LEU A 60 -2.06 13.46 25.65
CA LEU A 60 -2.87 14.11 24.61
C LEU A 60 -3.62 15.34 25.15
N ALA A 61 -4.09 15.30 26.40
CA ALA A 61 -4.78 16.42 27.05
C ALA A 61 -3.84 17.62 27.28
N GLU A 62 -2.58 17.40 27.68
CA GLU A 62 -1.57 18.46 27.79
C GLU A 62 -1.34 19.21 26.47
N ARG A 63 -1.62 18.57 25.33
CA ARG A 63 -1.54 19.18 23.99
C ARG A 63 -2.83 19.89 23.55
N GLY A 64 -3.85 19.92 24.38
CA GLY A 64 -5.12 20.60 24.07
C GLY A 64 -5.91 19.94 22.93
N LEU A 65 -5.81 18.63 22.75
CA LEU A 65 -6.39 17.90 21.61
C LEU A 65 -7.83 17.43 21.80
N LYS A 66 -8.52 17.77 22.92
CA LYS A 66 -9.93 17.40 23.12
C LYS A 66 -10.79 17.82 21.92
N GLY A 67 -11.60 16.88 21.39
CA GLY A 67 -12.42 17.05 20.18
C GLY A 67 -11.66 17.01 18.85
N ALA A 68 -10.33 16.96 18.86
CA ALA A 68 -9.55 16.74 17.65
C ALA A 68 -9.62 15.27 17.19
N ARG A 69 -9.32 15.02 15.92
CA ARG A 69 -9.21 13.66 15.35
C ARG A 69 -7.75 13.26 15.37
N ALA A 70 -7.47 12.05 15.89
CA ALA A 70 -6.14 11.44 15.91
C ALA A 70 -6.16 10.18 15.06
N LEU A 71 -5.32 10.15 14.01
CA LEU A 71 -5.13 8.96 13.18
C LEU A 71 -4.31 7.92 13.95
N LEU A 72 -4.72 6.65 13.91
CA LEU A 72 -4.02 5.55 14.56
C LEU A 72 -3.32 4.69 13.52
N LEU A 73 -1.98 4.72 13.50
CA LEU A 73 -1.14 4.00 12.54
C LEU A 73 -0.24 3.01 13.29
N TYR A 74 -0.75 1.81 13.54
CA TYR A 74 -0.05 0.76 14.27
C TYR A 74 -0.11 -0.57 13.52
N GLN A 75 0.92 -1.40 13.68
CA GLN A 75 0.74 -2.83 13.47
C GLN A 75 -0.20 -3.39 14.54
N PRO A 76 -0.88 -4.51 14.26
CA PRO A 76 -1.66 -5.23 15.28
C PRO A 76 -0.82 -5.49 16.52
N SER A 77 -1.17 -4.89 17.65
CA SER A 77 -0.41 -4.96 18.91
C SER A 77 -1.26 -4.50 20.11
N LEU A 78 -0.75 -4.70 21.32
CA LEU A 78 -1.36 -4.14 22.53
C LEU A 78 -1.26 -2.61 22.57
N ASP A 79 -0.25 -2.01 21.95
CA ASP A 79 -0.07 -0.56 21.90
C ASP A 79 -1.17 0.11 21.08
N TYR A 80 -1.68 -0.57 20.05
CA TYR A 80 -2.85 -0.07 19.31
C TYR A 80 -4.06 0.13 20.21
N ILE A 81 -4.43 -0.87 21.02
CA ILE A 81 -5.62 -0.76 21.89
C ILE A 81 -5.43 0.26 23.01
N THR A 82 -4.21 0.36 23.57
CA THR A 82 -3.91 1.37 24.58
C THR A 82 -3.93 2.78 24.00
N ALA A 83 -3.45 2.98 22.77
CA ALA A 83 -3.53 4.25 22.05
C ALA A 83 -4.97 4.63 21.69
N PHE A 84 -5.77 3.66 21.24
CA PHE A 84 -7.20 3.86 20.98
C PHE A 84 -7.93 4.36 22.24
N LEU A 85 -7.79 3.63 23.35
CA LEU A 85 -8.39 4.02 24.62
C LEU A 85 -7.80 5.33 25.16
N GLY A 86 -6.51 5.58 24.98
CA GLY A 86 -5.86 6.83 25.35
C GLY A 86 -6.46 8.05 24.63
N CYS A 87 -6.85 7.91 23.36
CA CYS A 87 -7.62 8.95 22.67
C CYS A 87 -8.94 9.23 23.40
N LEU A 88 -9.71 8.19 23.72
CA LEU A 88 -10.99 8.34 24.42
C LEU A 88 -10.81 8.99 25.80
N TYR A 89 -9.74 8.63 26.52
CA TYR A 89 -9.38 9.19 27.82
C TYR A 89 -8.93 10.65 27.78
N ALA A 90 -8.60 11.16 26.59
CA ALA A 90 -8.35 12.59 26.35
C ALA A 90 -9.55 13.32 25.75
N GLY A 91 -10.66 12.63 25.45
CA GLY A 91 -11.75 13.17 24.66
C GLY A 91 -11.34 13.49 23.21
N VAL A 92 -10.36 12.77 22.68
CA VAL A 92 -9.88 12.82 21.29
C VAL A 92 -10.62 11.78 20.47
N VAL A 93 -11.09 12.16 19.29
CA VAL A 93 -11.78 11.25 18.39
C VAL A 93 -10.76 10.37 17.68
N ALA A 94 -10.77 9.07 17.95
CA ALA A 94 -9.85 8.12 17.32
C ALA A 94 -10.24 7.89 15.85
N VAL A 95 -9.24 7.71 14.98
CA VAL A 95 -9.41 7.38 13.57
C VAL A 95 -8.53 6.18 13.24
N PRO A 96 -9.04 4.96 13.42
CA PRO A 96 -8.32 3.74 13.07
C PRO A 96 -8.03 3.68 11.57
N ALA A 97 -6.78 3.41 11.20
CA ALA A 97 -6.38 3.22 9.81
C ALA A 97 -5.25 2.20 9.70
N TYR A 98 -5.16 1.53 8.54
CA TYR A 98 -4.00 0.69 8.24
C TYR A 98 -2.76 1.55 8.11
N PRO A 99 -1.65 1.21 8.78
CA PRO A 99 -0.38 1.87 8.50
C PRO A 99 0.01 1.61 7.04
N PRO A 100 0.48 2.65 6.32
CA PRO A 100 0.86 2.47 4.92
C PRO A 100 2.04 1.50 4.83
N ARG A 101 1.92 0.47 3.99
CA ARG A 101 2.98 -0.51 3.77
C ARG A 101 4.04 0.01 2.80
N ASN A 102 3.58 0.78 1.80
CA ASN A 102 4.41 1.41 0.77
C ASN A 102 3.74 2.72 0.31
N ASN A 103 4.39 3.46 -0.55
CA ASN A 103 3.88 4.73 -1.09
C ASN A 103 2.57 4.56 -1.89
N ARG A 104 2.31 3.40 -2.49
CA ARG A 104 1.08 3.11 -3.24
C ARG A 104 -0.17 3.15 -2.35
N ASN A 105 -0.04 2.75 -1.09
CA ASN A 105 -1.16 2.77 -0.13
C ASN A 105 -1.33 4.11 0.58
N LEU A 106 -0.47 5.09 0.29
CA LEU A 106 -0.47 6.37 0.98
C LEU A 106 -1.70 7.23 0.60
N GLY A 107 -2.16 7.15 -0.65
CA GLY A 107 -3.32 7.91 -1.13
C GLY A 107 -4.61 7.63 -0.35
N ARG A 108 -4.83 6.39 0.08
CA ARG A 108 -5.99 6.05 0.94
C ARG A 108 -5.85 6.65 2.34
N VAL A 109 -4.65 6.60 2.91
CA VAL A 109 -4.38 7.19 4.23
C VAL A 109 -4.54 8.69 4.16
N GLN A 110 -4.05 9.33 3.10
CA GLN A 110 -4.24 10.76 2.84
C GLN A 110 -5.73 11.12 2.74
N ALA A 111 -6.51 10.39 1.94
CA ALA A 111 -7.95 10.63 1.82
C ALA A 111 -8.68 10.54 3.17
N ILE A 112 -8.25 9.64 4.07
CA ILE A 112 -8.79 9.54 5.43
C ILE A 112 -8.36 10.75 6.28
N ILE A 113 -7.10 11.18 6.19
CA ILE A 113 -6.57 12.35 6.91
C ILE A 113 -7.34 13.60 6.53
N ASP A 114 -7.55 13.80 5.23
CA ASP A 114 -8.24 14.97 4.67
C ASP A 114 -9.72 14.99 5.06
N ASP A 115 -10.43 13.87 4.89
CA ASP A 115 -11.85 13.77 5.25
C ASP A 115 -12.04 13.89 6.78
N ALA A 116 -11.22 13.21 7.59
CA ALA A 116 -11.27 13.32 9.04
C ALA A 116 -10.77 14.67 9.55
N GLN A 117 -10.01 15.41 8.76
CA GLN A 117 -9.26 16.60 9.20
C GLN A 117 -8.43 16.28 10.44
N ALA A 118 -7.64 15.20 10.37
CA ALA A 118 -6.84 14.73 11.47
C ALA A 118 -5.78 15.76 11.87
N LYS A 119 -5.66 16.02 13.17
CA LYS A 119 -4.69 16.99 13.72
C LYS A 119 -3.35 16.36 14.08
N ILE A 120 -3.35 15.05 14.33
CA ILE A 120 -2.19 14.29 14.78
C ILE A 120 -2.34 12.83 14.33
N ALA A 121 -1.22 12.14 14.15
CA ALA A 121 -1.21 10.70 14.02
C ALA A 121 -0.40 10.07 15.16
N LEU A 122 -0.95 9.02 15.75
CA LEU A 122 -0.31 8.24 16.78
C LEU A 122 0.27 6.97 16.17
N THR A 123 1.46 6.59 16.61
CA THR A 123 2.16 5.42 16.10
C THR A 123 3.08 4.80 17.17
N SER A 124 3.72 3.68 16.84
CA SER A 124 4.78 3.10 17.67
C SER A 124 6.16 3.59 17.24
N THR A 125 7.12 3.55 18.17
CA THR A 125 8.55 3.87 17.92
C THR A 125 9.10 3.10 16.72
N SER A 126 8.74 1.81 16.61
CA SER A 126 9.19 0.94 15.51
C SER A 126 8.72 1.39 14.12
N LEU A 127 7.55 2.03 14.04
CA LEU A 127 6.97 2.50 12.77
C LEU A 127 7.29 3.97 12.47
N LEU A 128 7.69 4.75 13.48
CA LEU A 128 7.82 6.20 13.36
C LEU A 128 8.73 6.61 12.21
N LYS A 129 9.94 6.04 12.14
CA LYS A 129 10.91 6.38 11.07
C LYS A 129 10.35 6.11 9.68
N LYS A 130 9.71 4.95 9.49
CA LYS A 130 9.11 4.56 8.22
C LYS A 130 7.97 5.50 7.83
N ILE A 131 7.04 5.77 8.74
CA ILE A 131 5.90 6.66 8.48
C ILE A 131 6.38 8.09 8.23
N THR A 132 7.34 8.60 9.02
CA THR A 132 7.92 9.93 8.82
C THR A 132 8.54 10.07 7.43
N SER A 133 9.33 9.06 7.01
CA SER A 133 9.92 9.03 5.67
C SER A 133 8.86 9.05 4.57
N MET A 134 7.79 8.27 4.72
CA MET A 134 6.70 8.24 3.75
C MET A 134 5.89 9.54 3.72
N PHE A 135 5.58 10.10 4.89
CA PHE A 135 4.81 11.35 5.00
C PHE A 135 5.60 12.57 4.52
N SER A 136 6.93 12.57 4.67
CA SER A 136 7.77 13.65 4.15
C SER A 136 7.77 13.76 2.62
N GLN A 137 7.34 12.70 1.92
CA GLN A 137 7.24 12.67 0.45
C GLN A 137 5.92 13.25 -0.08
N VAL A 138 4.95 13.56 0.78
CA VAL A 138 3.64 14.09 0.40
C VAL A 138 3.44 15.42 1.12
N GLU A 139 3.31 16.51 0.37
CA GLU A 139 3.30 17.88 0.92
C GLU A 139 2.20 18.08 1.96
N GLU A 140 1.00 17.55 1.68
CA GLU A 140 -0.17 17.65 2.55
C GLU A 140 0.03 16.91 3.89
N LEU A 141 0.90 15.90 3.92
CA LEU A 141 1.16 15.08 5.11
C LEU A 141 2.33 15.57 5.97
N LYS A 142 3.20 16.41 5.44
CA LYS A 142 4.36 16.97 6.18
C LYS A 142 3.95 17.72 7.45
N HIS A 143 2.76 18.30 7.47
CA HIS A 143 2.27 19.09 8.59
C HIS A 143 1.57 18.26 9.67
N LEU A 144 1.31 16.98 9.44
CA LEU A 144 0.68 16.12 10.42
C LEU A 144 1.71 15.70 11.48
N ALA A 145 1.50 16.13 12.71
CA ALA A 145 2.36 15.74 13.83
C ALA A 145 2.26 14.23 14.10
N LEU A 146 3.39 13.53 14.10
CA LEU A 146 3.50 12.14 14.50
C LEU A 146 3.90 12.05 15.96
N LEU A 147 3.22 11.20 16.72
CA LEU A 147 3.47 11.03 18.17
C LEU A 147 3.54 9.54 18.52
N GLU A 148 4.64 9.15 19.14
CA GLU A 148 4.84 7.82 19.71
C GLU A 148 4.07 7.68 21.03
N THR A 149 3.48 6.50 21.24
CA THR A 149 2.73 6.22 22.48
C THR A 149 3.28 5.03 23.27
N ASP A 150 4.25 4.31 22.73
CA ASP A 150 4.98 3.20 23.37
C ASP A 150 6.26 3.63 24.08
N VAL A 151 6.40 4.93 24.33
CA VAL A 151 7.49 5.52 25.13
C VAL A 151 7.19 5.48 26.62
N ALA A 152 8.22 5.71 27.47
CA ALA A 152 8.06 5.77 28.92
C ALA A 152 7.19 6.98 29.31
N LEU A 153 6.00 6.73 29.84
CA LEU A 153 5.03 7.73 30.31
C LEU A 153 4.75 7.61 31.82
N ASP A 154 5.69 7.09 32.58
CA ASP A 154 5.52 6.90 34.02
C ASP A 154 5.22 8.23 34.74
N GLY A 155 4.19 8.22 35.59
CA GLY A 155 3.70 9.40 36.31
C GLY A 155 2.69 10.27 35.53
N TYR A 156 2.47 10.01 34.24
CA TYR A 156 1.43 10.72 33.50
C TYR A 156 0.01 10.29 33.94
N GLU A 157 -0.15 9.05 34.41
CA GLU A 157 -1.42 8.55 34.93
C GLU A 157 -1.96 9.39 36.10
N ASP A 158 -1.07 9.98 36.91
CA ASP A 158 -1.44 10.83 38.05
C ASP A 158 -1.90 12.24 37.62
N LYS A 159 -1.47 12.69 36.43
CA LYS A 159 -1.90 13.97 35.85
C LYS A 159 -3.23 13.85 35.10
N TRP A 160 -3.70 12.63 34.85
CA TRP A 160 -4.92 12.44 34.10
C TRP A 160 -6.15 12.95 34.84
N THR A 161 -6.99 13.68 34.11
CA THR A 161 -8.32 14.11 34.54
C THR A 161 -9.39 13.57 33.61
N HIS A 162 -10.54 13.22 34.16
CA HIS A 162 -11.64 12.71 33.32
C HIS A 162 -12.01 13.74 32.25
N PRO A 163 -12.15 13.31 30.95
CA PRO A 163 -12.34 14.24 29.85
C PRO A 163 -13.70 14.94 29.79
N ASP A 164 -14.61 14.63 30.73
CA ASP A 164 -16.00 15.14 30.76
C ASP A 164 -16.70 14.91 29.41
N VAL A 165 -16.86 13.63 29.04
CA VAL A 165 -17.54 13.15 27.83
C VAL A 165 -18.82 12.41 28.23
N SER A 166 -19.89 12.62 27.45
CA SER A 166 -21.17 11.95 27.60
C SER A 166 -21.33 10.76 26.67
N SER A 167 -22.40 9.99 26.83
CA SER A 167 -22.78 8.92 25.89
C SER A 167 -22.89 9.41 24.45
N ASP A 168 -23.29 10.66 24.27
CA ASP A 168 -23.46 11.29 22.97
C ASP A 168 -22.15 11.79 22.36
N TYR A 169 -21.07 11.83 23.12
CA TYR A 169 -19.79 12.30 22.61
C TYR A 169 -19.23 11.34 21.56
N LEU A 170 -18.69 11.90 20.46
CA LEU A 170 -18.09 11.12 19.39
C LEU A 170 -16.83 10.41 19.88
N ALA A 171 -16.84 9.09 19.87
CA ALA A 171 -15.74 8.26 20.33
C ALA A 171 -14.70 8.07 19.21
N PHE A 172 -15.14 7.63 18.04
CA PHE A 172 -14.24 7.42 16.92
C PHE A 172 -14.95 7.47 15.55
N LEU A 173 -14.17 7.57 14.49
CA LEU A 173 -14.62 7.48 13.11
C LEU A 173 -14.21 6.13 12.53
N GLN A 174 -15.18 5.27 12.19
CA GLN A 174 -14.93 4.04 11.47
C GLN A 174 -14.98 4.30 9.97
N TYR A 175 -13.83 4.28 9.31
CA TYR A 175 -13.78 4.48 7.87
C TYR A 175 -14.16 3.22 7.11
N THR A 176 -15.24 3.32 6.35
CA THR A 176 -15.67 2.32 5.38
C THR A 176 -15.29 2.79 3.98
N SER A 177 -15.03 1.84 3.09
CA SER A 177 -14.80 2.15 1.69
C SER A 177 -16.18 2.42 1.04
N GLY A 178 -16.53 3.70 0.83
CA GLY A 178 -17.81 4.09 0.23
C GLY A 178 -17.99 3.59 -1.20
N SER A 179 -19.24 3.38 -1.64
CA SER A 179 -19.60 2.97 -3.03
C SER A 179 -19.15 3.97 -4.12
N THR A 180 -18.59 5.12 -3.74
CA THR A 180 -18.11 6.20 -4.62
C THR A 180 -16.58 6.32 -4.65
N GLY A 181 -15.82 5.36 -4.07
CA GLY A 181 -14.36 5.38 -4.04
C GLY A 181 -13.73 6.27 -2.95
N ASN A 182 -14.46 7.25 -2.41
CA ASN A 182 -13.98 8.07 -1.31
C ASN A 182 -14.35 7.45 0.04
N PRO A 183 -13.40 7.30 0.98
CA PRO A 183 -13.68 6.74 2.30
C PRO A 183 -14.70 7.59 3.04
N LYS A 184 -15.63 6.92 3.76
CA LYS A 184 -16.66 7.56 4.57
C LYS A 184 -16.42 7.24 6.04
N GLY A 185 -16.27 8.26 6.88
CA GLY A 185 -16.13 8.11 8.33
C GLY A 185 -17.47 7.97 9.02
N VAL A 186 -17.83 6.76 9.45
CA VAL A 186 -19.04 6.51 10.27
C VAL A 186 -18.82 7.08 11.66
N MET A 187 -19.73 7.93 12.12
CA MET A 187 -19.64 8.62 13.42
C MET A 187 -20.18 7.75 14.56
N LEU A 188 -19.30 7.14 15.35
CA LEU A 188 -19.66 6.28 16.47
C LEU A 188 -19.48 7.01 17.81
N SER A 189 -20.59 7.18 18.55
CA SER A 189 -20.58 7.76 19.90
C SER A 189 -20.27 6.71 20.96
N HIS A 190 -19.91 7.15 22.17
CA HIS A 190 -19.78 6.24 23.30
C HIS A 190 -21.05 5.43 23.55
N GLY A 191 -22.22 6.06 23.45
CA GLY A 191 -23.52 5.40 23.64
C GLY A 191 -23.81 4.32 22.60
N ASN A 192 -23.51 4.59 21.30
CA ASN A 192 -23.66 3.58 20.26
C ASN A 192 -22.83 2.32 20.60
N LEU A 193 -21.59 2.53 21.05
CA LEU A 193 -20.68 1.44 21.40
C LEU A 193 -21.14 0.68 22.64
N ILE A 194 -21.46 1.36 23.74
CA ILE A 194 -21.93 0.70 24.96
C ILE A 194 -23.18 -0.14 24.69
N HIS A 195 -24.13 0.40 23.92
CA HIS A 195 -25.33 -0.33 23.53
C HIS A 195 -25.00 -1.58 22.71
N ASN A 196 -24.17 -1.44 21.66
CA ASN A 196 -23.80 -2.56 20.81
C ASN A 196 -22.98 -3.64 21.56
N LEU A 197 -22.08 -3.22 22.46
CA LEU A 197 -21.31 -4.13 23.30
C LEU A 197 -22.23 -4.93 24.27
N SER A 198 -23.29 -4.29 24.78
CA SER A 198 -24.32 -4.97 25.57
C SER A 198 -25.05 -6.04 24.75
N MET A 199 -25.38 -5.73 23.50
CA MET A 199 -26.01 -6.69 22.58
C MET A 199 -25.08 -7.88 22.28
N ILE A 200 -23.80 -7.61 22.01
CA ILE A 200 -22.78 -8.66 21.78
C ILE A 200 -22.62 -9.53 23.02
N GLN A 201 -22.56 -8.93 24.23
CA GLN A 201 -22.47 -9.66 25.47
C GLN A 201 -23.64 -10.63 25.64
N GLN A 202 -24.87 -10.16 25.39
CA GLN A 202 -26.07 -11.00 25.49
C GLN A 202 -26.08 -12.11 24.43
N ALA A 203 -25.78 -11.76 23.17
CA ALA A 203 -25.82 -12.70 22.05
C ALA A 203 -24.73 -13.79 22.13
N TYR A 204 -23.52 -13.43 22.57
CA TYR A 204 -22.37 -14.35 22.66
C TYR A 204 -22.20 -14.96 24.04
N GLY A 205 -23.04 -14.57 25.03
CA GLY A 205 -22.93 -15.05 26.38
C GLY A 205 -21.61 -14.71 27.07
N VAL A 206 -21.05 -13.53 26.79
CA VAL A 206 -19.73 -13.13 27.30
C VAL A 206 -19.82 -12.90 28.81
N THR A 207 -19.01 -13.59 29.57
CA THR A 207 -18.90 -13.52 31.03
C THR A 207 -17.44 -13.34 31.44
N PRO A 208 -17.17 -13.09 32.71
CA PRO A 208 -15.79 -13.09 33.20
C PRO A 208 -15.00 -14.39 32.98
N GLY A 209 -15.65 -15.53 32.74
CA GLY A 209 -15.00 -16.79 32.39
C GLY A 209 -14.76 -17.02 30.90
N THR A 210 -15.20 -16.09 30.04
CA THR A 210 -15.08 -16.22 28.59
C THR A 210 -13.64 -15.95 28.14
N ASN A 211 -13.06 -16.87 27.38
CA ASN A 211 -11.81 -16.68 26.65
C ASN A 211 -12.14 -16.58 25.15
N GLY A 212 -11.69 -15.51 24.51
CA GLY A 212 -11.83 -15.31 23.07
C GLY A 212 -10.47 -15.42 22.36
N VAL A 213 -10.39 -16.15 21.25
CA VAL A 213 -9.24 -16.12 20.33
C VAL A 213 -9.61 -15.26 19.14
N ILE A 214 -8.91 -14.14 18.95
CA ILE A 214 -9.19 -13.16 17.89
C ILE A 214 -7.96 -12.94 17.03
N TRP A 215 -8.15 -13.02 15.71
CA TRP A 215 -7.15 -12.78 14.68
C TRP A 215 -7.55 -11.67 13.71
N LEU A 216 -8.76 -11.12 13.85
CA LEU A 216 -9.31 -10.10 12.96
C LEU A 216 -8.55 -8.77 13.04
N PRO A 217 -8.47 -7.99 11.93
CA PRO A 217 -7.78 -6.70 11.92
C PRO A 217 -8.38 -5.73 12.93
N PRO A 218 -7.57 -5.07 13.78
CA PRO A 218 -8.08 -4.14 14.81
C PRO A 218 -8.56 -2.80 14.23
N TYR A 219 -8.37 -2.54 12.95
CA TYR A 219 -8.86 -1.34 12.23
C TYR A 219 -10.24 -1.56 11.61
N HIS A 220 -10.71 -2.81 11.61
CA HIS A 220 -12.05 -3.18 11.14
C HIS A 220 -13.00 -3.28 12.32
N ASP A 221 -14.27 -2.88 12.14
CA ASP A 221 -15.29 -2.88 13.18
C ASP A 221 -15.43 -4.23 13.91
N MET A 222 -15.45 -5.33 13.16
CA MET A 222 -15.56 -6.68 13.72
C MET A 222 -14.36 -7.04 14.62
N GLY A 223 -13.14 -6.67 14.22
CA GLY A 223 -11.92 -6.88 15.03
C GLY A 223 -11.86 -5.92 16.23
N LEU A 224 -12.15 -4.64 16.03
CA LEU A 224 -12.10 -3.64 17.08
C LEU A 224 -13.27 -3.78 18.06
N ILE A 225 -14.50 -3.65 17.58
CA ILE A 225 -15.67 -3.60 18.47
C ILE A 225 -16.00 -5.00 18.98
N GLY A 226 -16.14 -5.98 18.08
CA GLY A 226 -16.47 -7.35 18.47
C GLY A 226 -15.34 -8.06 19.22
N GLY A 227 -14.12 -7.99 18.67
CA GLY A 227 -12.97 -8.75 19.15
C GLY A 227 -12.22 -8.13 20.33
N LEU A 228 -11.99 -6.82 20.32
CA LEU A 228 -11.20 -6.14 21.35
C LEU A 228 -12.07 -5.42 22.40
N LEU A 229 -13.10 -4.67 22.01
CA LEU A 229 -13.94 -3.95 22.98
C LEU A 229 -15.01 -4.84 23.62
N GLY A 230 -15.56 -5.84 22.89
CA GLY A 230 -16.59 -6.75 23.43
C GLY A 230 -16.20 -7.44 24.74
N PRO A 231 -15.02 -8.05 24.84
CA PRO A 231 -14.54 -8.67 26.08
C PRO A 231 -14.38 -7.70 27.24
N ILE A 232 -14.10 -6.40 27.00
CA ILE A 232 -14.04 -5.40 28.09
C ILE A 232 -15.41 -5.28 28.76
N TYR A 233 -16.50 -5.27 27.97
CA TYR A 233 -17.85 -5.11 28.49
C TYR A 233 -18.24 -6.29 29.39
N GLY A 234 -18.01 -7.50 28.94
CA GLY A 234 -18.36 -8.72 29.71
C GLY A 234 -17.32 -9.14 30.77
N GLY A 235 -16.19 -8.45 30.85
CA GLY A 235 -15.08 -8.81 31.74
C GLY A 235 -14.33 -10.09 31.28
N GLY A 236 -14.40 -10.47 30.02
CA GLY A 236 -13.75 -11.63 29.44
C GLY A 236 -12.24 -11.47 29.25
N HIS A 237 -11.60 -12.45 28.59
CA HIS A 237 -10.18 -12.45 28.23
C HIS A 237 -10.03 -12.66 26.72
N THR A 238 -9.23 -11.84 26.06
CA THR A 238 -8.92 -11.98 24.63
C THR A 238 -7.47 -12.41 24.43
N ILE A 239 -7.30 -13.50 23.73
CA ILE A 239 -6.05 -13.95 23.15
C ILE A 239 -6.01 -13.41 21.72
N TYR A 240 -5.13 -12.46 21.48
CA TYR A 240 -5.07 -11.71 20.23
C TYR A 240 -3.82 -12.07 19.44
N MET A 241 -3.99 -12.45 18.17
CA MET A 241 -2.91 -12.66 17.22
C MET A 241 -3.10 -11.77 15.98
N PRO A 242 -2.02 -11.32 15.32
CA PRO A 242 -2.12 -10.57 14.09
C PRO A 242 -2.79 -11.38 12.98
N PRO A 243 -3.55 -10.75 12.05
CA PRO A 243 -4.10 -11.44 10.88
C PRO A 243 -3.06 -12.20 10.06
N ALA A 244 -1.84 -11.64 9.94
CA ALA A 244 -0.74 -12.27 9.23
C ALA A 244 -0.33 -13.62 9.84
N ALA A 245 -0.29 -13.73 11.18
CA ALA A 245 0.06 -14.97 11.87
C ALA A 245 -0.97 -16.08 11.59
N PHE A 246 -2.27 -15.74 11.56
CA PHE A 246 -3.33 -16.65 11.18
C PHE A 246 -3.21 -17.06 9.70
N LEU A 247 -3.06 -16.09 8.79
CA LEU A 247 -3.00 -16.38 7.35
C LEU A 247 -1.78 -17.22 6.96
N GLN A 248 -0.66 -16.99 7.63
CA GLN A 248 0.57 -17.76 7.43
C GLN A 248 0.39 -19.23 7.82
N ARG A 249 -0.18 -19.49 9.01
CA ARG A 249 -0.45 -20.83 9.52
C ARG A 249 -1.79 -20.88 10.26
N PRO A 250 -2.90 -21.20 9.56
CA PRO A 250 -4.24 -21.16 10.14
C PRO A 250 -4.43 -22.04 11.37
N MET A 251 -3.67 -23.14 11.47
CA MET A 251 -3.67 -24.05 12.61
C MET A 251 -3.38 -23.36 13.95
N ARG A 252 -2.60 -22.27 13.95
CA ARG A 252 -2.28 -21.45 15.14
C ARG A 252 -3.53 -21.01 15.89
N MET A 253 -4.61 -20.71 15.16
CA MET A 253 -5.89 -20.33 15.77
C MET A 253 -6.53 -21.51 16.50
N LEU A 254 -6.55 -22.70 15.91
CA LEU A 254 -7.13 -23.90 16.54
C LEU A 254 -6.28 -24.40 17.73
N GLU A 255 -4.98 -24.30 17.61
CA GLU A 255 -4.02 -24.58 18.67
C GLU A 255 -4.20 -23.61 19.85
N ALA A 256 -4.40 -22.31 19.56
CA ALA A 256 -4.71 -21.31 20.57
C ALA A 256 -6.08 -21.57 21.24
N ILE A 257 -7.12 -21.96 20.49
CA ILE A 257 -8.42 -22.35 21.05
C ILE A 257 -8.23 -23.52 22.00
N THR A 258 -7.47 -24.53 21.61
CA THR A 258 -7.15 -25.70 22.43
C THR A 258 -6.37 -25.33 23.69
N LYS A 259 -5.30 -24.54 23.53
CA LYS A 259 -4.39 -24.12 24.62
C LYS A 259 -5.10 -23.27 25.68
N TYR A 260 -5.87 -22.28 25.25
CA TYR A 260 -6.52 -21.31 26.13
C TYR A 260 -7.96 -21.68 26.49
N LYS A 261 -8.46 -22.83 26.03
CA LYS A 261 -9.86 -23.28 26.19
C LYS A 261 -10.83 -22.15 25.78
N ALA A 262 -10.61 -21.61 24.59
CA ALA A 262 -11.40 -20.49 24.11
C ALA A 262 -12.84 -20.90 23.83
N THR A 263 -13.78 -20.03 24.23
CA THR A 263 -15.21 -20.26 24.06
C THR A 263 -15.78 -19.48 22.88
N VAL A 264 -15.10 -18.40 22.47
CA VAL A 264 -15.53 -17.50 21.38
C VAL A 264 -14.37 -17.32 20.39
N SER A 265 -14.64 -17.56 19.12
CA SER A 265 -13.77 -17.23 18.02
C SER A 265 -14.56 -17.25 16.71
N GLY A 266 -14.03 -16.73 15.60
CA GLY A 266 -14.70 -16.80 14.32
C GLY A 266 -14.15 -15.79 13.29
N GLY A 267 -14.89 -15.67 12.20
CA GLY A 267 -14.54 -14.81 11.08
C GLY A 267 -15.42 -15.06 9.86
N PRO A 268 -15.08 -14.50 8.69
CA PRO A 268 -15.79 -14.73 7.43
C PRO A 268 -15.67 -16.20 6.94
N ASN A 269 -16.44 -16.58 5.91
CA ASN A 269 -16.44 -17.93 5.35
C ASN A 269 -15.03 -18.45 5.01
N PHE A 270 -14.19 -17.60 4.39
CA PHE A 270 -12.86 -18.00 3.98
C PHE A 270 -11.98 -18.50 5.14
N MET A 271 -12.20 -18.02 6.37
CA MET A 271 -11.47 -18.52 7.56
C MET A 271 -11.75 -20.01 7.76
N TYR A 272 -13.02 -20.40 7.73
CA TYR A 272 -13.44 -21.78 7.90
C TYR A 272 -12.92 -22.69 6.78
N ASP A 273 -12.99 -22.21 5.53
CA ASP A 273 -12.44 -22.92 4.38
C ASP A 273 -10.92 -23.07 4.48
N LEU A 274 -10.22 -22.02 4.90
CA LEU A 274 -8.77 -22.04 5.05
C LEU A 274 -8.33 -23.03 6.14
N LEU A 275 -9.05 -23.09 7.27
CA LEU A 275 -8.79 -24.07 8.35
C LEU A 275 -8.96 -25.52 7.89
N VAL A 276 -9.97 -25.80 7.06
CA VAL A 276 -10.16 -27.14 6.48
C VAL A 276 -9.06 -27.47 5.49
N ASN A 277 -8.78 -26.55 4.56
CA ASN A 277 -7.91 -26.81 3.42
C ASN A 277 -6.42 -26.85 3.80
N LYS A 278 -6.03 -26.16 4.87
CA LYS A 278 -4.63 -26.03 5.32
C LYS A 278 -4.30 -26.89 6.55
N SER A 279 -5.19 -27.76 6.99
CA SER A 279 -4.94 -28.69 8.10
C SER A 279 -4.84 -30.12 7.63
N THR A 280 -3.82 -30.86 8.07
CA THR A 280 -3.69 -32.30 7.82
C THR A 280 -4.35 -33.13 8.93
N PRO A 281 -4.70 -34.41 8.70
CA PRO A 281 -5.20 -35.29 9.76
C PRO A 281 -4.27 -35.35 10.97
N GLU A 282 -2.94 -35.40 10.74
CA GLU A 282 -1.92 -35.50 11.79
C GLU A 282 -1.89 -34.23 12.65
N GLN A 283 -1.98 -33.07 12.05
CA GLN A 283 -2.02 -31.78 12.77
C GLN A 283 -3.28 -31.66 13.64
N ARG A 284 -4.38 -32.28 13.26
CA ARG A 284 -5.64 -32.25 14.00
C ARG A 284 -5.67 -33.18 15.22
N GLU A 285 -4.78 -34.17 15.27
CA GLU A 285 -4.80 -35.20 16.34
C GLU A 285 -4.73 -34.64 17.77
N ASN A 286 -4.01 -33.53 17.94
CA ASN A 286 -3.81 -32.91 19.25
C ASN A 286 -4.81 -31.77 19.57
N LEU A 287 -5.80 -31.54 18.72
CA LEU A 287 -6.81 -30.51 18.95
C LEU A 287 -7.89 -30.97 19.93
N ASP A 288 -8.29 -30.04 20.80
CA ASP A 288 -9.50 -30.15 21.63
C ASP A 288 -10.32 -28.86 21.48
N LEU A 289 -11.31 -28.90 20.59
CA LEU A 289 -12.19 -27.79 20.28
C LEU A 289 -13.51 -27.83 21.09
N SER A 290 -13.62 -28.69 22.09
CA SER A 290 -14.83 -28.84 22.87
C SER A 290 -15.24 -27.61 23.67
N SER A 291 -14.30 -26.71 23.95
CA SER A 291 -14.57 -25.45 24.65
C SER A 291 -15.22 -24.40 23.75
N TRP A 292 -15.13 -24.51 22.41
CA TRP A 292 -15.58 -23.50 21.47
C TRP A 292 -17.11 -23.50 21.35
N GLN A 293 -17.76 -22.48 21.92
CA GLN A 293 -19.23 -22.37 22.04
C GLN A 293 -19.84 -21.41 21.02
N VAL A 294 -19.09 -20.39 20.60
CA VAL A 294 -19.52 -19.38 19.64
C VAL A 294 -18.50 -19.27 18.52
N ALA A 295 -18.78 -19.96 17.41
CA ALA A 295 -18.03 -19.89 16.17
C ALA A 295 -18.74 -18.89 15.23
N PHE A 296 -18.52 -17.57 15.48
CA PHE A 296 -19.25 -16.56 14.74
C PHE A 296 -18.82 -16.50 13.27
N ASN A 297 -19.81 -16.35 12.38
CA ASN A 297 -19.61 -16.18 10.95
C ASN A 297 -20.44 -14.98 10.43
N GLY A 298 -19.77 -14.02 9.78
CA GLY A 298 -20.42 -12.81 9.30
C GLY A 298 -19.51 -12.00 8.37
N ALA A 299 -19.85 -10.73 8.14
CA ALA A 299 -19.25 -9.78 7.21
C ALA A 299 -19.54 -10.06 5.71
N GLU A 300 -20.07 -11.22 5.38
CA GLU A 300 -20.46 -11.64 4.03
C GLU A 300 -21.66 -12.60 4.13
N PRO A 301 -22.36 -12.91 3.04
CA PRO A 301 -23.41 -13.92 3.07
C PRO A 301 -22.86 -15.28 3.55
N VAL A 302 -23.46 -15.81 4.60
CA VAL A 302 -23.01 -17.05 5.24
C VAL A 302 -23.30 -18.25 4.33
N ARG A 303 -22.29 -19.12 4.12
CA ARG A 303 -22.38 -20.29 3.24
C ARG A 303 -22.53 -21.57 4.04
N TRP A 304 -23.62 -22.27 3.81
CA TRP A 304 -23.88 -23.54 4.51
C TRP A 304 -22.83 -24.62 4.21
N GLU A 305 -22.42 -24.74 2.94
CA GLU A 305 -21.45 -25.72 2.49
C GLU A 305 -20.11 -25.60 3.20
N THR A 306 -19.65 -24.36 3.40
CA THR A 306 -18.44 -24.03 4.15
C THR A 306 -18.57 -24.46 5.61
N LEU A 307 -19.66 -24.06 6.29
CA LEU A 307 -19.89 -24.38 7.69
C LEU A 307 -20.08 -25.90 7.92
N ASP A 308 -20.82 -26.57 7.04
CA ASP A 308 -21.05 -28.03 7.14
C ASP A 308 -19.75 -28.81 6.93
N ARG A 309 -18.92 -28.40 5.95
CA ARG A 309 -17.61 -29.00 5.70
C ARG A 309 -16.67 -28.82 6.87
N PHE A 310 -16.62 -27.60 7.43
CA PHE A 310 -15.82 -27.29 8.62
C PHE A 310 -16.27 -28.16 9.80
N ALA A 311 -17.55 -28.16 10.10
CA ALA A 311 -18.08 -28.97 11.21
C ALA A 311 -17.72 -30.44 11.06
N LYS A 312 -17.98 -31.06 9.89
CA LYS A 312 -17.63 -32.45 9.60
C LYS A 312 -16.15 -32.77 9.81
N THR A 313 -15.28 -31.81 9.46
CA THR A 313 -13.83 -31.98 9.57
C THR A 313 -13.37 -31.96 11.03
N PHE A 314 -13.98 -31.13 11.89
CA PHE A 314 -13.51 -30.86 13.24
C PHE A 314 -14.38 -31.47 14.34
N GLU A 315 -15.56 -32.04 14.04
CA GLU A 315 -16.36 -32.84 15.00
C GLU A 315 -15.55 -33.96 15.68
N PRO A 316 -14.68 -34.71 14.95
CA PRO A 316 -13.83 -35.72 15.61
C PRO A 316 -12.84 -35.15 16.63
N HIS A 317 -12.56 -33.86 16.56
CA HIS A 317 -11.64 -33.11 17.43
C HIS A 317 -12.37 -32.24 18.46
N GLY A 318 -13.64 -32.59 18.77
CA GLY A 318 -14.44 -31.95 19.84
C GLY A 318 -15.26 -30.74 19.40
N PHE A 319 -15.21 -30.31 18.15
CA PHE A 319 -16.04 -29.19 17.68
C PHE A 319 -17.52 -29.58 17.67
N ASN A 320 -18.35 -28.76 18.31
CA ASN A 320 -19.80 -28.97 18.34
C ASN A 320 -20.50 -28.13 17.26
N ARG A 321 -21.28 -28.74 16.40
CA ARG A 321 -22.04 -28.04 15.34
C ARG A 321 -22.96 -26.94 15.86
N THR A 322 -23.46 -27.08 17.09
CA THR A 322 -24.30 -26.07 17.74
C THR A 322 -23.49 -24.82 18.15
N ALA A 323 -22.16 -24.86 18.02
CA ALA A 323 -21.31 -23.68 18.18
C ALA A 323 -21.32 -22.74 16.97
N LEU A 324 -21.73 -23.22 15.79
CA LEU A 324 -21.86 -22.39 14.59
C LEU A 324 -22.84 -21.23 14.85
N PHE A 325 -22.36 -20.00 14.65
CA PHE A 325 -23.06 -18.78 15.01
C PHE A 325 -23.09 -17.77 13.86
N PRO A 326 -23.93 -18.00 12.82
CA PRO A 326 -24.19 -16.98 11.81
C PRO A 326 -24.68 -15.69 12.46
N CYS A 327 -24.15 -14.53 11.96
CA CYS A 327 -24.51 -13.22 12.44
C CYS A 327 -24.48 -12.18 11.28
N TYR A 328 -25.21 -11.08 11.49
CA TYR A 328 -25.26 -9.98 10.56
C TYR A 328 -24.99 -8.66 11.26
N GLY A 329 -24.31 -7.75 10.55
CA GLY A 329 -24.03 -6.42 11.02
C GLY A 329 -23.27 -5.56 10.03
N LEU A 330 -23.13 -4.28 10.35
CA LEU A 330 -22.47 -3.27 9.53
C LEU A 330 -21.94 -2.13 10.41
N ALA A 331 -20.93 -1.42 9.94
CA ALA A 331 -20.30 -0.33 10.69
C ALA A 331 -21.27 0.81 11.02
N GLU A 332 -22.26 1.08 10.15
CA GLU A 332 -23.30 2.10 10.34
C GLU A 332 -24.22 1.79 11.54
N SER A 333 -24.31 0.53 11.96
CA SER A 333 -24.97 0.09 13.20
C SER A 333 -23.96 -0.40 14.24
N SER A 334 -22.85 0.29 14.37
CA SER A 334 -21.66 -0.06 15.18
C SER A 334 -20.95 -1.31 14.68
N VAL A 335 -21.48 -2.52 14.85
CA VAL A 335 -21.00 -3.76 14.21
C VAL A 335 -22.07 -4.84 14.19
N PHE A 336 -22.79 -5.08 15.29
CA PHE A 336 -23.67 -6.20 15.44
C PHE A 336 -25.16 -5.77 15.36
N VAL A 337 -25.92 -6.44 14.50
CA VAL A 337 -27.36 -6.24 14.34
C VAL A 337 -28.15 -7.44 14.88
N CYS A 338 -27.79 -8.66 14.45
CA CYS A 338 -28.42 -9.89 14.90
C CYS A 338 -27.47 -11.08 14.81
N GLY A 339 -27.84 -12.18 15.47
CA GLY A 339 -27.09 -13.42 15.44
C GLY A 339 -27.91 -14.63 15.89
N SER A 340 -27.37 -15.82 15.64
CA SER A 340 -27.96 -17.09 16.03
C SER A 340 -28.10 -17.21 17.55
N ARG A 341 -28.78 -18.26 18.02
CA ARG A 341 -28.85 -18.58 19.46
C ARG A 341 -27.74 -19.58 19.82
N ILE A 342 -27.05 -19.30 20.92
CA ILE A 342 -26.00 -20.20 21.43
C ILE A 342 -26.59 -21.59 21.67
N GLY A 343 -25.84 -22.62 21.25
CA GLY A 343 -26.21 -24.01 21.48
C GLY A 343 -27.32 -24.55 20.57
N THR A 344 -27.69 -23.76 19.51
CA THR A 344 -28.66 -24.21 18.50
C THR A 344 -27.99 -24.33 17.14
N LEU A 345 -28.52 -25.21 16.29
CA LEU A 345 -28.08 -25.30 14.90
C LEU A 345 -28.54 -24.07 14.12
N PRO A 346 -27.75 -23.57 13.18
CA PRO A 346 -28.17 -22.52 12.26
C PRO A 346 -29.42 -22.90 11.47
N VAL A 347 -30.29 -21.95 11.22
CA VAL A 347 -31.49 -22.14 10.38
C VAL A 347 -31.06 -22.10 8.92
N VAL A 348 -31.28 -23.20 8.20
CA VAL A 348 -30.91 -23.35 6.79
C VAL A 348 -32.16 -23.61 5.95
N LYS A 349 -32.33 -22.88 4.87
CA LYS A 349 -33.48 -23.01 3.96
C LYS A 349 -33.02 -23.03 2.50
N ASN A 350 -33.71 -23.81 1.69
CA ASN A 350 -33.48 -23.88 0.24
C ASN A 350 -34.61 -23.14 -0.49
N PHE A 351 -34.22 -22.32 -1.45
CA PHE A 351 -35.13 -21.54 -2.30
C PHE A 351 -34.80 -21.76 -3.77
N ASP A 352 -35.82 -21.69 -4.63
CA ASP A 352 -35.63 -21.73 -6.06
C ASP A 352 -34.79 -20.55 -6.55
N LYS A 353 -33.69 -20.82 -7.26
CA LYS A 353 -32.74 -19.79 -7.73
C LYS A 353 -33.40 -18.75 -8.63
N LYS A 354 -34.28 -19.18 -9.57
CA LYS A 354 -34.92 -18.27 -10.53
C LYS A 354 -35.98 -17.41 -9.85
N ALA A 355 -36.67 -17.95 -8.86
CA ALA A 355 -37.62 -17.18 -8.06
C ALA A 355 -36.91 -16.11 -7.22
N LEU A 356 -35.80 -16.48 -6.56
CA LEU A 356 -34.98 -15.53 -5.78
C LEU A 356 -34.46 -14.38 -6.63
N GLN A 357 -34.03 -14.62 -7.87
CA GLN A 357 -33.60 -13.60 -8.81
C GLN A 357 -34.72 -12.59 -9.13
N ARG A 358 -35.98 -13.03 -9.01
CA ARG A 358 -37.20 -12.21 -9.23
C ARG A 358 -37.75 -11.67 -7.92
N ASN A 359 -37.01 -11.73 -6.81
CA ASN A 359 -37.42 -11.32 -5.46
C ASN A 359 -38.62 -12.15 -4.90
N GLN A 360 -38.79 -13.38 -5.39
CA GLN A 360 -39.86 -14.27 -4.95
C GLN A 360 -39.28 -15.41 -4.11
N LEU A 361 -39.81 -15.62 -2.92
CA LEU A 361 -39.41 -16.68 -2.01
C LEU A 361 -40.23 -17.95 -2.27
N VAL A 362 -39.71 -18.82 -3.09
CA VAL A 362 -40.31 -20.12 -3.37
C VAL A 362 -39.39 -21.18 -2.74
N ALA A 363 -39.92 -21.91 -1.76
CA ALA A 363 -39.22 -23.00 -1.14
C ALA A 363 -38.95 -24.11 -2.17
N ALA A 364 -37.73 -24.67 -2.14
CA ALA A 364 -37.29 -25.75 -3.03
C ALA A 364 -36.70 -26.90 -2.22
N GLU A 365 -36.71 -28.09 -2.79
CA GLU A 365 -35.87 -29.20 -2.30
C GLU A 365 -34.42 -28.91 -2.70
N LYS A 366 -33.48 -29.51 -1.94
CA LYS A 366 -32.05 -29.33 -2.23
C LYS A 366 -31.72 -29.95 -3.59
N SER A 367 -31.32 -29.12 -4.54
CA SER A 367 -30.96 -29.48 -5.91
C SER A 367 -30.01 -28.43 -6.48
N ASP A 368 -29.46 -28.66 -7.67
CA ASP A 368 -28.60 -27.71 -8.37
C ASP A 368 -29.34 -26.41 -8.77
N ASP A 369 -30.69 -26.48 -8.87
CA ASP A 369 -31.56 -25.32 -9.11
C ASP A 369 -32.02 -24.62 -7.83
N ALA A 370 -31.60 -25.08 -6.65
CA ALA A 370 -31.89 -24.46 -5.37
C ALA A 370 -30.72 -23.63 -4.84
N ASN A 371 -31.03 -22.48 -4.24
CA ASN A 371 -30.07 -21.69 -3.48
C ASN A 371 -30.28 -21.94 -1.98
N THR A 372 -29.25 -22.39 -1.29
CA THR A 372 -29.26 -22.64 0.15
C THR A 372 -28.89 -21.37 0.87
N LEU A 373 -29.79 -20.80 1.65
CA LEU A 373 -29.54 -19.61 2.46
C LEU A 373 -29.48 -19.98 3.95
N VAL A 374 -28.59 -19.33 4.66
CA VAL A 374 -28.40 -19.47 6.11
C VAL A 374 -29.01 -18.26 6.80
N GLY A 375 -29.85 -18.52 7.82
CA GLY A 375 -30.38 -17.46 8.68
C GLY A 375 -29.28 -16.75 9.44
N SER A 376 -29.39 -15.45 9.55
CA SER A 376 -28.47 -14.60 10.29
C SER A 376 -28.92 -14.36 11.75
N GLY A 377 -29.94 -15.10 12.19
CA GLY A 377 -30.42 -15.12 13.56
C GLY A 377 -31.44 -14.05 13.90
N HIS A 378 -31.45 -13.70 15.18
CA HIS A 378 -32.43 -12.85 15.83
C HIS A 378 -31.79 -11.60 16.38
N PHE A 379 -32.52 -10.50 16.45
CA PHE A 379 -32.03 -9.29 17.13
C PHE A 379 -32.25 -9.38 18.65
N THR A 380 -31.39 -8.70 19.38
CA THR A 380 -31.41 -8.64 20.85
C THR A 380 -31.63 -7.19 21.31
N GLY A 381 -32.12 -7.03 22.51
CA GLY A 381 -32.37 -5.71 23.09
C GLY A 381 -33.55 -4.98 22.47
N ASP A 382 -33.42 -3.66 22.31
CA ASP A 382 -34.44 -2.75 21.75
C ASP A 382 -34.26 -2.44 20.25
N GLN A 383 -33.38 -3.20 19.58
CA GLN A 383 -33.11 -3.05 18.15
C GLN A 383 -34.33 -3.51 17.33
N VAL A 384 -34.74 -2.68 16.39
CA VAL A 384 -35.85 -2.96 15.48
C VAL A 384 -35.28 -3.13 14.06
N VAL A 385 -35.64 -4.24 13.42
CA VAL A 385 -35.32 -4.50 12.04
C VAL A 385 -36.61 -4.67 11.25
N LYS A 386 -36.71 -3.98 10.13
CA LYS A 386 -37.83 -4.09 9.18
C LYS A 386 -37.33 -4.40 7.79
N ILE A 387 -38.14 -5.11 7.02
CA ILE A 387 -37.94 -5.33 5.60
C ILE A 387 -38.87 -4.38 4.85
N VAL A 388 -38.28 -3.54 4.02
CA VAL A 388 -38.98 -2.41 3.40
C VAL A 388 -38.78 -2.45 1.89
N ASP A 389 -39.82 -2.21 1.12
CA ASP A 389 -39.71 -2.01 -0.32
C ASP A 389 -38.98 -0.69 -0.60
N PRO A 390 -37.84 -0.70 -1.28
CA PRO A 390 -37.00 0.50 -1.45
C PRO A 390 -37.64 1.61 -2.31
N GLU A 391 -38.64 1.28 -3.14
CA GLU A 391 -39.31 2.23 -4.03
C GLU A 391 -40.51 2.88 -3.32
N THR A 392 -41.39 2.05 -2.75
CA THR A 392 -42.61 2.53 -2.07
C THR A 392 -42.36 2.99 -0.64
N ARG A 393 -41.30 2.53 -0.02
CA ARG A 393 -40.94 2.72 1.40
C ARG A 393 -41.99 2.16 2.36
N LEU A 394 -42.74 1.15 1.94
CA LEU A 394 -43.69 0.41 2.76
C LEU A 394 -43.04 -0.84 3.33
N GLU A 395 -43.39 -1.22 4.54
CA GLU A 395 -42.97 -2.48 5.14
C GLU A 395 -43.61 -3.63 4.34
N VAL A 396 -42.78 -4.59 3.89
CA VAL A 396 -43.24 -5.76 3.16
C VAL A 396 -43.79 -6.82 4.13
N LYS A 397 -44.61 -7.72 3.63
CA LYS A 397 -45.18 -8.82 4.45
C LYS A 397 -44.08 -9.82 4.80
N ASN A 398 -44.24 -10.50 5.95
CA ASN A 398 -43.36 -11.60 6.31
C ASN A 398 -43.37 -12.67 5.20
N GLY A 399 -42.18 -13.04 4.72
CA GLY A 399 -42.01 -13.92 3.59
C GLY A 399 -41.88 -13.19 2.22
N GLU A 400 -41.79 -11.87 2.21
CA GLU A 400 -41.47 -11.08 1.02
C GLU A 400 -40.06 -10.47 1.17
N MET A 401 -39.37 -10.23 0.06
CA MET A 401 -38.04 -9.70 0.00
C MET A 401 -38.03 -8.18 -0.16
N GLY A 402 -37.21 -7.49 0.63
CA GLY A 402 -37.03 -6.05 0.54
C GLY A 402 -35.65 -5.61 1.06
N GLU A 403 -35.49 -4.32 1.29
CA GLU A 403 -34.30 -3.74 1.93
C GLU A 403 -34.39 -3.88 3.44
N VAL A 404 -33.28 -4.26 4.05
CA VAL A 404 -33.17 -4.35 5.51
C VAL A 404 -33.00 -2.94 6.09
N TRP A 405 -33.95 -2.51 6.91
CA TRP A 405 -33.90 -1.25 7.63
C TRP A 405 -33.72 -1.48 9.13
N VAL A 406 -32.83 -0.71 9.76
CA VAL A 406 -32.45 -0.90 11.16
C VAL A 406 -32.68 0.37 11.96
N LYS A 407 -33.27 0.24 13.16
CA LYS A 407 -33.48 1.31 14.13
C LYS A 407 -33.06 0.82 15.53
N GLY A 408 -32.35 1.64 16.26
CA GLY A 408 -31.87 1.33 17.62
C GLY A 408 -30.73 2.21 18.05
N ALA A 409 -30.35 2.12 19.34
CA ALA A 409 -29.31 2.94 19.91
C ALA A 409 -27.89 2.60 19.39
N SER A 410 -27.72 1.46 18.73
CA SER A 410 -26.47 1.10 18.03
C SER A 410 -26.27 1.81 16.70
N VAL A 411 -27.33 2.37 16.10
CA VAL A 411 -27.27 3.07 14.82
C VAL A 411 -26.49 4.37 15.00
N SER A 412 -25.49 4.59 14.14
CA SER A 412 -24.64 5.76 14.17
C SER A 412 -25.38 7.03 13.78
N ARG A 413 -24.77 8.20 14.05
CA ARG A 413 -25.38 9.50 13.72
C ARG A 413 -25.25 9.89 12.25
N GLY A 414 -24.55 9.13 11.46
CA GLY A 414 -24.29 9.42 10.06
C GLY A 414 -22.80 9.39 9.70
N TYR A 415 -22.49 9.96 8.56
CA TYR A 415 -21.13 10.06 8.04
C TYR A 415 -20.55 11.44 8.33
N TRP A 416 -19.28 11.46 8.74
CA TRP A 416 -18.53 12.67 9.03
C TRP A 416 -18.48 13.61 7.82
N ASN A 417 -18.81 14.89 8.03
CA ASN A 417 -18.83 15.94 6.99
C ASN A 417 -19.71 15.64 5.75
N ARG A 418 -20.67 14.70 5.82
CA ARG A 418 -21.50 14.29 4.68
C ARG A 418 -22.98 14.33 5.02
N LYS A 419 -23.50 15.55 5.21
CA LYS A 419 -24.89 15.79 5.66
C LYS A 419 -25.93 15.14 4.75
N GLU A 420 -25.90 15.42 3.44
CA GLU A 420 -26.88 14.89 2.49
C GLU A 420 -26.87 13.36 2.41
N THR A 421 -25.68 12.76 2.42
CA THR A 421 -25.54 11.29 2.41
C THR A 421 -26.07 10.70 3.71
N SER A 422 -25.80 11.36 4.86
CA SER A 422 -26.31 10.93 6.15
C SER A 422 -27.83 11.00 6.21
N GLU A 423 -28.43 12.08 5.73
CA GLU A 423 -29.90 12.23 5.67
C GLU A 423 -30.53 11.11 4.83
N LYS A 424 -29.97 10.78 3.69
CA LYS A 424 -30.46 9.71 2.79
C LYS A 424 -30.31 8.32 3.38
N THR A 425 -29.30 8.09 4.23
CA THR A 425 -28.98 6.76 4.73
C THR A 425 -29.59 6.49 6.10
N PHE A 426 -29.57 7.47 7.03
CA PHE A 426 -29.90 7.24 8.44
C PHE A 426 -31.26 7.80 8.89
N TYR A 427 -31.86 8.67 8.08
CA TYR A 427 -33.08 9.35 8.49
C TYR A 427 -34.27 9.00 7.58
N ASN A 428 -34.59 7.71 7.55
CA ASN A 428 -35.67 7.21 6.68
C ASN A 428 -36.90 6.81 7.51
N TYR A 429 -38.06 7.02 6.93
CA TYR A 429 -39.36 6.79 7.59
C TYR A 429 -40.22 5.88 6.71
N ILE A 430 -40.98 4.97 7.35
CA ILE A 430 -41.97 4.15 6.68
C ILE A 430 -43.07 5.06 6.18
N ALA A 431 -43.46 4.89 4.90
CA ALA A 431 -44.27 5.89 4.21
C ALA A 431 -45.70 6.02 4.71
N ASP A 432 -46.33 4.97 5.24
CA ASP A 432 -47.69 4.94 5.72
C ASP A 432 -47.87 5.24 7.21
N THR A 433 -46.82 4.95 8.00
CA THR A 433 -46.85 5.08 9.48
C THR A 433 -46.00 6.22 10.02
N GLU A 434 -45.15 6.83 9.20
CA GLU A 434 -44.13 7.80 9.61
C GLU A 434 -43.23 7.27 10.71
N ASP A 435 -43.19 5.94 10.95
CA ASP A 435 -42.27 5.32 11.92
C ASP A 435 -40.82 5.44 11.44
N GLY A 436 -39.93 5.89 12.35
CA GLY A 436 -38.53 6.13 12.05
C GLY A 436 -37.82 6.95 13.15
N PRO A 437 -36.62 7.47 12.88
CA PRO A 437 -35.81 7.22 11.67
C PRO A 437 -35.17 5.84 11.63
N TYR A 438 -35.04 5.29 10.43
CA TYR A 438 -34.34 4.04 10.15
C TYR A 438 -33.08 4.28 9.35
N LEU A 439 -32.06 3.45 9.60
CA LEU A 439 -30.90 3.26 8.76
C LEU A 439 -31.27 2.36 7.57
N LYS A 440 -31.08 2.81 6.34
CA LYS A 440 -31.08 1.99 5.14
C LYS A 440 -29.75 1.26 5.02
N THR A 441 -29.76 -0.06 5.00
CA THR A 441 -28.52 -0.85 4.95
C THR A 441 -28.03 -1.10 3.53
N GLU A 442 -28.89 -0.93 2.53
CA GLU A 442 -28.66 -1.33 1.14
C GLU A 442 -28.48 -2.86 0.99
N ASP A 443 -28.76 -3.63 2.04
CA ASP A 443 -28.74 -5.09 2.00
C ASP A 443 -30.17 -5.59 1.74
N ARG A 444 -30.30 -6.63 0.92
CA ARG A 444 -31.56 -7.34 0.69
C ARG A 444 -31.73 -8.43 1.72
N GLY A 445 -32.93 -8.53 2.26
CA GLY A 445 -33.26 -9.57 3.19
C GLY A 445 -34.75 -9.84 3.28
N PHE A 446 -35.09 -10.82 4.10
CA PHE A 446 -36.47 -11.22 4.40
C PHE A 446 -36.51 -11.97 5.72
N PHE A 447 -37.69 -12.09 6.29
CA PHE A 447 -37.93 -12.92 7.47
C PHE A 447 -38.60 -14.25 7.09
N VAL A 448 -38.19 -15.34 7.75
CA VAL A 448 -38.93 -16.59 7.85
C VAL A 448 -39.23 -16.84 9.34
N GLY A 449 -40.45 -16.55 9.75
CA GLY A 449 -40.76 -16.47 11.18
C GLY A 449 -40.10 -15.24 11.80
N ASP A 450 -39.23 -15.48 12.80
CA ASP A 450 -38.42 -14.45 13.47
C ASP A 450 -36.93 -14.47 13.08
N GLU A 451 -36.56 -15.32 12.12
CA GLU A 451 -35.21 -15.46 11.60
C GLU A 451 -34.98 -14.54 10.41
N LEU A 452 -33.92 -13.72 10.47
CA LEU A 452 -33.51 -12.84 9.37
C LEU A 452 -32.62 -13.59 8.39
N PHE A 453 -32.92 -13.49 7.11
CA PHE A 453 -32.08 -13.98 6.01
C PHE A 453 -31.59 -12.81 5.17
N ILE A 454 -30.27 -12.79 4.89
CA ILE A 454 -29.63 -11.83 4.01
C ILE A 454 -29.38 -12.49 2.66
N ALA A 455 -30.01 -11.92 1.61
CA ALA A 455 -29.93 -12.47 0.26
C ALA A 455 -28.83 -11.82 -0.60
N GLY A 456 -28.25 -10.70 -0.19
CA GLY A 456 -27.22 -9.96 -0.91
C GLY A 456 -27.36 -8.46 -0.78
N ARG A 457 -26.58 -7.69 -1.57
CA ARG A 457 -26.66 -6.23 -1.60
C ARG A 457 -27.46 -5.69 -2.78
N ILE A 458 -28.14 -4.58 -2.55
CA ILE A 458 -28.86 -3.85 -3.60
C ILE A 458 -27.85 -3.22 -4.58
N LYS A 459 -26.70 -2.80 -4.10
CA LYS A 459 -25.61 -2.29 -4.92
C LYS A 459 -24.52 -3.34 -5.03
N ASP A 460 -24.04 -3.54 -6.25
CA ASP A 460 -23.11 -4.59 -6.71
C ASP A 460 -21.72 -4.59 -6.02
N LEU A 461 -21.68 -4.78 -4.73
CA LEU A 461 -20.41 -4.89 -4.01
C LEU A 461 -19.79 -6.26 -4.26
N ILE A 462 -18.51 -6.28 -4.64
CA ILE A 462 -17.74 -7.51 -4.74
C ILE A 462 -17.20 -7.83 -3.36
N ILE A 463 -17.66 -8.94 -2.77
CA ILE A 463 -17.22 -9.39 -1.46
C ILE A 463 -16.43 -10.68 -1.65
N ILE A 464 -15.11 -10.60 -1.56
CA ILE A 464 -14.21 -11.75 -1.66
C ILE A 464 -13.44 -11.87 -0.37
N ARG A 465 -13.49 -13.04 0.26
CA ARG A 465 -12.82 -13.35 1.54
C ARG A 465 -13.16 -12.40 2.68
N GLY A 466 -14.42 -11.94 2.73
CA GLY A 466 -14.91 -11.01 3.76
C GLY A 466 -14.37 -9.58 3.62
N VAL A 467 -13.67 -9.26 2.53
CA VAL A 467 -13.19 -7.92 2.19
C VAL A 467 -14.08 -7.32 1.12
N ASN A 468 -14.56 -6.13 1.38
CA ASN A 468 -15.36 -5.36 0.44
C ASN A 468 -14.46 -4.74 -0.63
N HIS A 469 -14.65 -5.13 -1.89
CA HIS A 469 -13.99 -4.53 -3.04
C HIS A 469 -15.02 -3.80 -3.88
N TYR A 470 -14.68 -2.56 -4.24
CA TYR A 470 -15.58 -1.74 -5.02
C TYR A 470 -15.32 -1.94 -6.50
N PRO A 471 -16.32 -2.36 -7.29
CA PRO A 471 -16.15 -2.60 -8.71
C PRO A 471 -15.52 -1.42 -9.45
N GLN A 472 -15.92 -0.19 -9.11
CA GLN A 472 -15.40 1.00 -9.77
C GLN A 472 -13.91 1.26 -9.51
N ASP A 473 -13.38 0.84 -8.36
CA ASP A 473 -11.97 0.98 -8.06
C ASP A 473 -11.14 -0.03 -8.87
N ILE A 474 -11.66 -1.26 -8.98
CA ILE A 474 -11.07 -2.30 -9.84
C ILE A 474 -11.14 -1.85 -11.31
N GLU A 475 -12.29 -1.36 -11.77
CA GLU A 475 -12.51 -0.89 -13.14
C GLU A 475 -11.52 0.21 -13.51
N ARG A 476 -11.32 1.20 -12.63
CA ARG A 476 -10.37 2.30 -12.82
C ARG A 476 -8.93 1.81 -12.91
N THR A 477 -8.57 0.82 -12.10
CA THR A 477 -7.24 0.23 -12.11
C THR A 477 -6.97 -0.53 -13.41
N VAL A 478 -7.93 -1.32 -13.88
CA VAL A 478 -7.72 -2.15 -15.07
C VAL A 478 -7.85 -1.40 -16.38
N GLU A 479 -8.65 -0.32 -16.45
CA GLU A 479 -8.86 0.41 -17.71
C GLU A 479 -7.58 1.08 -18.26
N VAL A 480 -6.55 1.25 -17.42
CA VAL A 480 -5.27 1.85 -17.80
C VAL A 480 -4.12 0.85 -17.87
N CYS A 481 -4.35 -0.43 -17.56
CA CYS A 481 -3.28 -1.43 -17.50
C CYS A 481 -2.81 -1.89 -18.90
N HIS A 482 -3.62 -1.68 -19.94
CA HIS A 482 -3.25 -2.09 -21.28
C HIS A 482 -3.79 -1.10 -22.35
N PRO A 483 -3.01 -0.71 -23.37
CA PRO A 483 -3.39 0.34 -24.34
C PRO A 483 -4.58 -0.03 -25.24
N SER A 484 -4.94 -1.29 -25.34
CA SER A 484 -6.12 -1.73 -26.10
C SER A 484 -7.43 -1.59 -25.36
N LEU A 485 -7.42 -1.22 -24.08
CA LEU A 485 -8.61 -1.11 -23.25
C LEU A 485 -9.21 0.29 -23.31
N ARG A 486 -10.53 0.36 -23.38
CA ARG A 486 -11.24 1.62 -23.50
C ARG A 486 -11.55 2.22 -22.14
N LEU A 487 -11.16 3.47 -21.92
CA LEU A 487 -11.47 4.21 -20.70
C LEU A 487 -12.99 4.27 -20.44
N GLY A 488 -13.40 3.96 -19.20
CA GLY A 488 -14.82 3.89 -18.81
C GLY A 488 -15.60 2.76 -19.50
N GLY A 489 -14.90 1.75 -20.02
CA GLY A 489 -15.47 0.60 -20.71
C GLY A 489 -15.43 -0.70 -19.92
N GLY A 490 -15.06 -0.70 -18.64
CA GLY A 490 -14.94 -1.87 -17.78
C GLY A 490 -16.17 -2.08 -16.87
N ALA A 491 -16.51 -3.35 -16.62
CA ALA A 491 -17.47 -3.79 -15.62
C ALA A 491 -16.84 -4.92 -14.80
N ALA A 492 -16.56 -4.68 -13.53
CA ALA A 492 -16.06 -5.68 -12.58
C ALA A 492 -17.22 -6.21 -11.71
N PHE A 493 -17.29 -7.52 -11.55
CA PHE A 493 -18.31 -8.19 -10.74
C PHE A 493 -17.80 -9.54 -10.26
N SER A 494 -18.43 -10.07 -9.22
CA SER A 494 -18.11 -11.42 -8.76
C SER A 494 -19.10 -12.45 -9.30
N VAL A 495 -18.60 -13.68 -9.43
CA VAL A 495 -19.40 -14.87 -9.69
C VAL A 495 -19.00 -15.97 -8.73
N GLU A 496 -19.97 -16.82 -8.39
CA GLU A 496 -19.66 -18.01 -7.61
C GLU A 496 -19.11 -19.11 -8.53
N ALA A 497 -17.88 -19.53 -8.28
CA ALA A 497 -17.26 -20.65 -8.95
C ALA A 497 -16.46 -21.47 -7.91
N ASP A 498 -16.61 -22.80 -7.94
CA ASP A 498 -16.01 -23.75 -6.99
C ASP A 498 -16.33 -23.46 -5.51
N GLY A 499 -17.52 -22.86 -5.24
CA GLY A 499 -17.94 -22.52 -3.88
C GLY A 499 -17.29 -21.26 -3.30
N GLU A 500 -16.59 -20.49 -4.12
CA GLU A 500 -16.01 -19.20 -3.77
C GLU A 500 -16.51 -18.07 -4.69
N GLU A 501 -16.62 -16.86 -4.16
CA GLU A 501 -16.81 -15.65 -4.98
C GLU A 501 -15.50 -15.33 -5.71
N LYS A 502 -15.56 -15.26 -7.04
CA LYS A 502 -14.40 -15.00 -7.90
C LYS A 502 -14.62 -13.77 -8.75
N LEU A 503 -13.57 -13.00 -8.98
CA LEU A 503 -13.62 -11.77 -9.78
C LEU A 503 -13.67 -12.08 -11.28
N VAL A 504 -14.65 -11.49 -11.94
CA VAL A 504 -14.77 -11.43 -13.41
C VAL A 504 -14.74 -9.98 -13.85
N ILE A 505 -14.01 -9.70 -14.92
CA ILE A 505 -13.97 -8.39 -15.55
C ILE A 505 -14.42 -8.52 -17.00
N ALA A 506 -15.44 -7.75 -17.37
CA ALA A 506 -15.84 -7.54 -18.76
C ALA A 506 -15.36 -6.16 -19.20
N HIS A 507 -14.63 -6.04 -20.32
CA HIS A 507 -14.05 -4.76 -20.73
C HIS A 507 -14.19 -4.51 -22.23
N GLU A 508 -14.54 -3.26 -22.59
CA GLU A 508 -14.56 -2.81 -23.99
C GLU A 508 -13.12 -2.60 -24.49
N ILE A 509 -12.83 -3.11 -25.68
CA ILE A 509 -11.58 -2.80 -26.38
C ILE A 509 -11.70 -1.50 -27.18
N GLU A 510 -10.61 -0.85 -27.50
CA GLU A 510 -10.57 0.32 -28.39
C GLU A 510 -10.96 -0.05 -29.82
N PHE A 511 -11.49 0.92 -30.57
CA PHE A 511 -12.00 0.70 -31.92
C PHE A 511 -10.87 0.25 -32.86
N ARG A 512 -11.05 -0.89 -33.54
CA ARG A 512 -10.11 -1.54 -34.45
C ARG A 512 -8.88 -2.19 -33.79
N GLN A 513 -8.89 -2.42 -32.50
CA GLN A 513 -7.89 -3.21 -31.80
C GLN A 513 -8.33 -4.68 -31.72
N ASP A 514 -7.36 -5.59 -31.88
CA ASP A 514 -7.57 -7.05 -31.72
C ASP A 514 -6.40 -7.60 -30.89
N PRO A 515 -6.39 -7.29 -29.58
CA PRO A 515 -5.26 -7.65 -28.71
C PRO A 515 -5.24 -9.15 -28.41
N ASP A 516 -4.06 -9.71 -28.16
CA ASP A 516 -3.96 -11.02 -27.54
C ASP A 516 -4.58 -10.95 -26.12
N ILE A 517 -5.64 -11.71 -25.93
CA ILE A 517 -6.36 -11.73 -24.65
C ILE A 517 -5.47 -12.19 -23.49
N ARG A 518 -4.44 -13.01 -23.75
CA ARG A 518 -3.52 -13.48 -22.72
C ARG A 518 -2.63 -12.36 -22.21
N GLU A 519 -2.14 -11.49 -23.10
CA GLU A 519 -1.39 -10.30 -22.71
C GLU A 519 -2.24 -9.35 -21.85
N VAL A 520 -3.48 -9.10 -22.28
CA VAL A 520 -4.43 -8.27 -21.53
C VAL A 520 -4.77 -8.90 -20.18
N ALA A 521 -4.99 -10.20 -20.13
CA ALA A 521 -5.29 -10.92 -18.89
C ALA A 521 -4.08 -10.91 -17.94
N ALA A 522 -2.85 -11.06 -18.45
CA ALA A 522 -1.65 -10.95 -17.63
C ALA A 522 -1.49 -9.57 -17.01
N ALA A 523 -1.66 -8.49 -17.79
CA ALA A 523 -1.59 -7.12 -17.30
C ALA A 523 -2.71 -6.82 -16.27
N MET A 524 -3.93 -7.29 -16.50
CA MET A 524 -5.03 -7.13 -15.53
C MET A 524 -4.79 -7.93 -14.24
N ARG A 525 -4.29 -9.15 -14.34
CA ARG A 525 -3.95 -9.98 -13.15
C ARG A 525 -2.94 -9.31 -12.25
N GLU A 526 -1.89 -8.75 -12.86
CA GLU A 526 -0.83 -8.03 -12.14
C GLU A 526 -1.40 -6.85 -11.36
N VAL A 527 -2.12 -5.93 -12.02
CA VAL A 527 -2.63 -4.73 -11.35
C VAL A 527 -3.76 -5.04 -10.34
N VAL A 528 -4.58 -6.06 -10.61
CA VAL A 528 -5.64 -6.49 -9.70
C VAL A 528 -5.06 -7.13 -8.44
N ALA A 529 -4.02 -7.97 -8.58
CA ALA A 529 -3.34 -8.56 -7.44
C ALA A 529 -2.57 -7.51 -6.62
N GLU A 530 -1.84 -6.60 -7.29
CA GLU A 530 -1.03 -5.58 -6.62
C GLU A 530 -1.86 -4.52 -5.88
N GLN A 531 -2.97 -4.07 -6.47
CA GLN A 531 -3.70 -2.90 -5.95
C GLN A 531 -4.93 -3.27 -5.13
N HIS A 532 -5.53 -4.44 -5.40
CA HIS A 532 -6.78 -4.86 -4.78
C HIS A 532 -6.69 -6.13 -3.95
N ASP A 533 -5.56 -6.83 -3.98
CA ASP A 533 -5.38 -8.12 -3.30
C ASP A 533 -6.38 -9.18 -3.81
N LEU A 534 -6.70 -9.14 -5.11
CA LEU A 534 -7.66 -10.04 -5.74
C LEU A 534 -7.03 -10.87 -6.85
N GLN A 535 -7.69 -11.97 -7.20
CA GLN A 535 -7.37 -12.77 -8.36
C GLN A 535 -8.42 -12.60 -9.44
N LEU A 536 -7.97 -12.40 -10.68
CA LEU A 536 -8.84 -12.43 -11.85
C LEU A 536 -9.15 -13.88 -12.21
N HIS A 537 -10.44 -14.25 -12.16
CA HIS A 537 -10.91 -15.56 -12.56
C HIS A 537 -11.21 -15.64 -14.06
N ALA A 538 -11.85 -14.60 -14.60
CA ALA A 538 -12.15 -14.54 -16.02
C ALA A 538 -12.10 -13.10 -16.55
N LEU A 539 -11.69 -12.96 -17.81
CA LEU A 539 -11.71 -11.73 -18.59
C LEU A 539 -12.56 -11.89 -19.84
N VAL A 540 -13.52 -10.99 -20.02
CA VAL A 540 -14.35 -10.92 -21.23
C VAL A 540 -14.04 -9.64 -22.00
N LEU A 541 -13.45 -9.72 -23.17
CA LEU A 541 -13.29 -8.58 -24.05
C LEU A 541 -14.49 -8.44 -24.98
N VAL A 542 -15.06 -7.23 -25.03
CA VAL A 542 -16.21 -6.90 -25.85
C VAL A 542 -15.96 -5.70 -26.76
N LYS A 543 -16.72 -5.59 -27.86
CA LYS A 543 -16.65 -4.41 -28.75
C LYS A 543 -17.12 -3.15 -28.04
N PRO A 544 -16.67 -1.95 -28.49
CA PRO A 544 -17.12 -0.67 -27.94
C PRO A 544 -18.65 -0.53 -27.93
N GLY A 545 -19.21 -0.03 -26.82
CA GLY A 545 -20.65 0.17 -26.60
C GLY A 545 -21.42 -1.12 -26.30
N ARG A 546 -20.77 -2.20 -25.89
CA ARG A 546 -21.42 -3.48 -25.57
C ARG A 546 -21.51 -3.79 -24.07
N ILE A 547 -20.78 -3.07 -23.22
CA ILE A 547 -21.03 -3.13 -21.77
C ILE A 547 -22.38 -2.47 -21.48
N PRO A 548 -23.29 -3.14 -20.78
CA PRO A 548 -24.59 -2.58 -20.43
C PRO A 548 -24.42 -1.27 -19.62
N LYS A 549 -25.08 -0.20 -20.10
CA LYS A 549 -25.07 1.11 -19.44
C LYS A 549 -26.50 1.65 -19.32
N THR A 550 -26.75 2.44 -18.29
CA THR A 550 -28.03 3.19 -18.15
C THR A 550 -28.10 4.29 -19.20
N SER A 551 -29.27 4.90 -19.33
CA SER A 551 -29.48 6.06 -20.20
C SER A 551 -28.63 7.27 -19.81
N SER A 552 -28.16 7.32 -18.56
CA SER A 552 -27.21 8.32 -18.04
C SER A 552 -25.72 7.90 -18.19
N GLY A 553 -25.43 6.78 -18.87
CA GLY A 553 -24.07 6.29 -19.12
C GLY A 553 -23.45 5.52 -17.96
N LYS A 554 -24.15 5.25 -16.86
CA LYS A 554 -23.63 4.46 -15.74
C LYS A 554 -23.62 2.97 -16.10
N ILE A 555 -22.52 2.28 -15.77
CA ILE A 555 -22.33 0.85 -15.99
C ILE A 555 -23.36 0.08 -15.15
N GLN A 556 -24.06 -0.87 -15.80
CA GLN A 556 -25.00 -1.79 -15.17
C GLN A 556 -24.30 -3.12 -14.89
N ARG A 557 -23.55 -3.20 -13.80
CA ARG A 557 -22.74 -4.37 -13.46
C ARG A 557 -23.53 -5.64 -13.30
N TYR A 558 -24.72 -5.53 -12.70
CA TYR A 558 -25.62 -6.65 -12.57
C TYR A 558 -26.06 -7.22 -13.94
N ALA A 559 -26.36 -6.35 -14.91
CA ALA A 559 -26.68 -6.78 -16.27
C ALA A 559 -25.46 -7.37 -17.01
N ALA A 560 -24.25 -6.82 -16.75
CA ALA A 560 -23.01 -7.40 -17.27
C ALA A 560 -22.73 -8.78 -16.67
N ARG A 561 -22.95 -8.95 -15.35
CA ARG A 561 -22.84 -10.24 -14.66
C ARG A 561 -23.82 -11.28 -15.22
N LEU A 562 -25.08 -10.92 -15.39
CA LEU A 562 -26.08 -11.81 -16.02
C LEU A 562 -25.66 -12.17 -17.43
N GLY A 563 -25.24 -11.18 -18.24
CA GLY A 563 -24.78 -11.41 -19.59
C GLY A 563 -23.55 -12.32 -19.69
N TYR A 564 -22.68 -12.33 -18.67
CA TYR A 564 -21.60 -13.29 -18.56
C TYR A 564 -22.11 -14.70 -18.22
N LEU A 565 -22.96 -14.82 -17.22
CA LEU A 565 -23.49 -16.11 -16.74
C LEU A 565 -24.39 -16.80 -17.78
N GLU A 566 -25.16 -16.02 -18.55
CA GLU A 566 -26.08 -16.50 -19.60
C GLU A 566 -25.42 -16.55 -20.98
N ASP A 567 -24.14 -16.26 -21.09
CA ASP A 567 -23.37 -16.17 -22.35
C ASP A 567 -23.99 -15.22 -23.39
N THR A 568 -24.60 -14.14 -22.95
CA THR A 568 -25.30 -13.16 -23.83
C THR A 568 -24.46 -11.92 -24.10
N LEU A 569 -23.31 -11.73 -23.44
CA LEU A 569 -22.34 -10.71 -23.78
C LEU A 569 -21.74 -11.00 -25.16
N ASN A 570 -21.83 -10.02 -26.08
CA ASN A 570 -21.24 -10.12 -27.42
C ASN A 570 -19.70 -10.06 -27.29
N LYS A 571 -19.10 -11.16 -26.82
CA LYS A 571 -17.66 -11.30 -26.57
C LYS A 571 -16.85 -11.30 -27.87
N VAL A 572 -15.73 -10.59 -27.86
CA VAL A 572 -14.67 -10.67 -28.86
C VAL A 572 -13.72 -11.82 -28.49
N ALA A 573 -13.35 -11.87 -27.21
CA ALA A 573 -12.52 -12.91 -26.64
C ALA A 573 -12.91 -13.18 -25.17
N LEU A 574 -12.65 -14.39 -24.70
CA LEU A 574 -12.89 -14.85 -23.35
C LEU A 574 -11.64 -15.57 -22.86
N TRP A 575 -11.14 -15.20 -21.71
CA TRP A 575 -10.05 -15.87 -21.02
C TRP A 575 -10.53 -16.33 -19.65
N HIS A 576 -10.21 -17.55 -19.30
CA HIS A 576 -10.41 -18.12 -17.96
C HIS A 576 -9.08 -18.58 -17.39
N ALA A 577 -8.92 -18.43 -16.11
CA ALA A 577 -7.76 -18.94 -15.39
C ALA A 577 -7.62 -20.48 -15.52
N ASP A 578 -8.75 -21.18 -15.69
CA ASP A 578 -8.78 -22.65 -15.82
C ASP A 578 -8.47 -23.15 -17.24
N ASP A 579 -8.59 -22.32 -18.28
CA ASP A 579 -8.35 -22.70 -19.69
C ASP A 579 -6.84 -22.82 -20.03
N GLU A 580 -5.99 -22.14 -19.29
CA GLU A 580 -4.52 -22.26 -19.44
C GLU A 580 -4.01 -23.67 -19.06
N LEU A 581 -4.72 -24.37 -18.18
CA LEU A 581 -4.41 -25.75 -17.81
C LEU A 581 -4.68 -26.78 -18.91
N ASN A 582 -5.78 -26.60 -19.66
CA ASN A 582 -6.18 -27.54 -20.70
C ASN A 582 -5.29 -27.41 -21.96
N ALA A 583 -4.74 -26.23 -22.21
CA ALA A 583 -3.82 -25.99 -23.33
C ALA A 583 -2.39 -26.53 -23.04
N ALA A 584 -1.96 -26.53 -21.78
CA ALA A 584 -0.64 -27.03 -21.38
C ALA A 584 -0.58 -28.56 -21.34
N SER A 585 -1.72 -29.24 -21.08
CA SER A 585 -1.77 -30.71 -21.10
C SER A 585 -1.67 -31.33 -22.51
N SER A 586 -1.77 -30.54 -23.59
CA SER A 586 -1.70 -30.99 -24.96
C SER A 586 -0.39 -30.68 -25.67
N LYS A 587 0.57 -30.02 -25.03
CA LYS A 587 1.90 -29.71 -25.57
C LYS A 587 3.03 -30.24 -24.71
N VAL A 588 3.08 -31.55 -24.54
CA VAL A 588 4.31 -32.24 -24.20
C VAL A 588 4.81 -32.92 -25.46
N LEU A 589 5.71 -32.27 -26.17
CA LEU A 589 6.72 -32.79 -27.09
C LEU A 589 7.34 -31.60 -27.84
N ASP A 590 8.54 -31.27 -27.49
CA ASP A 590 9.75 -30.93 -28.21
C ASP A 590 10.57 -29.89 -27.41
N GLU A 591 11.44 -30.45 -26.56
CA GLU A 591 12.60 -29.74 -26.07
C GLU A 591 13.72 -29.84 -27.09
N GLU A 592 14.14 -28.69 -27.64
CA GLU A 592 15.56 -28.40 -27.88
C GLU A 592 15.76 -26.94 -28.31
N GLU A 593 16.77 -26.33 -27.65
CA GLU A 593 17.43 -25.07 -28.03
C GLU A 593 16.82 -23.75 -27.53
N LEU A 594 17.31 -23.29 -26.34
CA LEU A 594 18.04 -22.01 -26.19
C LEU A 594 18.49 -21.86 -24.74
N LYS A 595 19.78 -22.03 -24.46
CA LYS A 595 20.38 -21.85 -23.15
C LYS A 595 20.90 -20.42 -23.00
N PRO A 596 20.45 -19.66 -21.98
CA PRO A 596 21.23 -18.56 -21.43
C PRO A 596 22.23 -19.13 -20.40
N GLN A 597 23.42 -18.57 -20.36
CA GLN A 597 24.45 -18.91 -19.38
C GLN A 597 24.03 -18.40 -18.02
N THR A 598 23.78 -19.34 -17.08
CA THR A 598 23.42 -19.05 -15.70
C THR A 598 24.62 -19.32 -14.79
N HIS A 599 24.83 -18.43 -13.78
CA HIS A 599 25.57 -18.77 -12.58
C HIS A 599 25.08 -20.11 -12.03
N LYS A 600 25.98 -20.97 -11.56
CA LYS A 600 25.62 -22.28 -11.01
C LYS A 600 24.80 -22.07 -9.74
N LYS A 601 23.47 -22.08 -9.85
CA LYS A 601 22.57 -22.13 -8.69
C LYS A 601 22.93 -23.34 -7.83
N SER A 602 22.96 -23.17 -6.51
CA SER A 602 23.23 -24.27 -5.58
C SER A 602 22.17 -25.39 -5.73
N HIS A 603 22.52 -26.60 -5.31
CA HIS A 603 21.55 -27.71 -5.36
C HIS A 603 20.31 -27.37 -4.49
N ARG A 604 20.51 -26.74 -3.36
CA ARG A 604 19.45 -26.34 -2.43
C ARG A 604 18.56 -25.23 -3.00
N GLN A 605 19.14 -24.23 -3.66
CA GLN A 605 18.36 -23.19 -4.34
C GLN A 605 17.43 -23.77 -5.41
N LYS A 606 17.92 -24.70 -6.23
CA LYS A 606 17.10 -25.36 -7.26
C LYS A 606 15.98 -26.22 -6.68
N GLU A 607 16.21 -26.82 -5.53
CA GLU A 607 15.21 -27.60 -4.80
C GLU A 607 14.08 -26.71 -4.30
N ILE A 608 14.42 -25.54 -3.72
CA ILE A 608 13.46 -24.56 -3.24
C ILE A 608 12.68 -23.94 -4.42
N GLU A 609 13.37 -23.53 -5.49
CA GLU A 609 12.70 -23.02 -6.70
C GLU A 609 11.66 -24.03 -7.24
N ARG A 610 12.06 -25.28 -7.37
CA ARG A 610 11.16 -26.34 -7.86
C ARG A 610 9.97 -26.53 -6.93
N TRP A 611 10.18 -26.51 -5.64
CA TRP A 611 9.10 -26.64 -4.66
C TRP A 611 8.12 -25.46 -4.77
N ILE A 612 8.63 -24.21 -4.88
CA ILE A 612 7.80 -23.00 -5.03
C ILE A 612 7.02 -23.05 -6.35
N ILE A 613 7.67 -23.40 -7.45
CA ILE A 613 7.02 -23.55 -8.77
C ILE A 613 5.89 -24.58 -8.69
N ASP A 614 6.15 -25.75 -8.10
CA ASP A 614 5.14 -26.82 -7.94
C ASP A 614 3.96 -26.33 -7.08
N LYS A 615 4.23 -25.56 -6.03
CA LYS A 615 3.20 -25.01 -5.15
C LYS A 615 2.34 -23.98 -5.87
N ILE A 616 2.96 -23.02 -6.53
CA ILE A 616 2.28 -21.97 -7.32
C ILE A 616 1.47 -22.62 -8.46
N SER A 617 2.06 -23.56 -9.17
CA SER A 617 1.39 -24.30 -10.25
C SER A 617 0.10 -24.96 -9.78
N LYS A 618 0.13 -25.62 -8.63
CA LYS A 618 -1.05 -26.32 -8.04
C LYS A 618 -2.08 -25.34 -7.50
N GLU A 619 -1.66 -24.30 -6.79
CA GLU A 619 -2.59 -23.37 -6.14
C GLU A 619 -3.24 -22.37 -7.11
N LEU A 620 -2.47 -21.92 -8.09
CA LEU A 620 -2.95 -20.92 -9.06
C LEU A 620 -3.38 -21.55 -10.38
N LYS A 621 -3.22 -22.86 -10.51
CA LYS A 621 -3.56 -23.60 -11.71
C LYS A 621 -2.84 -23.02 -12.96
N ILE A 622 -1.57 -22.68 -12.84
CA ILE A 622 -0.68 -22.23 -13.92
C ILE A 622 0.28 -23.37 -14.27
N ALA A 623 0.54 -23.62 -15.55
CA ALA A 623 1.49 -24.65 -15.92
C ALA A 623 2.91 -24.30 -15.40
N ALA A 624 3.61 -25.27 -14.84
CA ALA A 624 4.95 -25.06 -14.27
C ALA A 624 5.95 -24.48 -15.29
N ALA A 625 5.76 -24.78 -16.59
CA ALA A 625 6.58 -24.27 -17.68
C ALA A 625 6.35 -22.76 -17.97
N ASP A 626 5.21 -22.21 -17.57
CA ASP A 626 4.85 -20.80 -17.78
C ASP A 626 5.25 -19.93 -16.57
N ILE A 627 5.86 -20.51 -15.53
CA ILE A 627 6.35 -19.81 -14.35
C ILE A 627 7.82 -19.44 -14.55
N ASP A 628 8.07 -18.18 -14.88
CA ASP A 628 9.40 -17.59 -14.93
C ASP A 628 9.85 -17.16 -13.53
N VAL A 629 10.89 -17.79 -12.99
CA VAL A 629 11.38 -17.56 -11.63
C VAL A 629 11.82 -16.13 -11.33
N THR A 630 12.05 -15.34 -12.37
CA THR A 630 12.50 -13.94 -12.27
C THR A 630 11.33 -12.96 -12.19
N GLN A 631 10.12 -13.39 -12.47
CA GLN A 631 8.94 -12.53 -12.43
C GLN A 631 8.37 -12.41 -11.00
N PRO A 632 7.80 -11.25 -10.63
CA PRO A 632 7.16 -11.05 -9.33
C PRO A 632 5.98 -11.99 -9.10
N PHE A 633 5.77 -12.42 -7.86
CA PHE A 633 4.62 -13.25 -7.45
C PHE A 633 3.26 -12.63 -7.84
N ALA A 634 3.15 -11.30 -7.81
CA ALA A 634 1.95 -10.57 -8.21
C ALA A 634 1.55 -10.83 -9.67
N ARG A 635 2.53 -11.04 -10.57
CA ARG A 635 2.27 -11.36 -11.98
C ARG A 635 1.54 -12.68 -12.18
N TYR A 636 1.73 -13.62 -11.25
CA TYR A 636 1.01 -14.89 -11.21
C TYR A 636 -0.35 -14.78 -10.50
N GLY A 637 -0.67 -13.61 -9.94
CA GLY A 637 -1.91 -13.35 -9.23
C GLY A 637 -1.90 -13.83 -7.78
N LEU A 638 -0.72 -13.93 -7.12
CA LEU A 638 -0.67 -14.12 -5.68
C LEU A 638 -1.11 -12.84 -4.98
N ASP A 639 -2.25 -12.89 -4.31
CA ASP A 639 -2.70 -11.84 -3.39
C ASP A 639 -1.99 -11.94 -2.03
N SER A 640 -2.21 -10.94 -1.17
CA SER A 640 -1.59 -10.88 0.16
C SER A 640 -1.81 -12.12 1.02
N ALA A 641 -3.00 -12.71 0.98
CA ALA A 641 -3.32 -13.88 1.78
C ALA A 641 -2.53 -15.11 1.31
N ARG A 642 -2.42 -15.30 0.00
CA ARG A 642 -1.67 -16.42 -0.60
C ARG A 642 -0.16 -16.24 -0.49
N ALA A 643 0.34 -15.02 -0.63
CA ALA A 643 1.75 -14.72 -0.39
C ALA A 643 2.16 -15.04 1.07
N THR A 644 1.30 -14.68 2.02
CA THR A 644 1.51 -15.02 3.44
C THR A 644 1.37 -16.52 3.69
N SER A 645 0.41 -17.20 3.03
CA SER A 645 0.24 -18.65 3.12
C SER A 645 1.45 -19.40 2.54
N LEU A 646 2.02 -18.92 1.42
CA LEU A 646 3.23 -19.49 0.82
C LEU A 646 4.41 -19.45 1.81
N ALA A 647 4.57 -18.36 2.56
CA ALA A 647 5.59 -18.28 3.60
C ALA A 647 5.39 -19.31 4.72
N GLY A 648 4.13 -19.58 5.13
CA GLY A 648 3.81 -20.59 6.10
C GLY A 648 4.07 -22.03 5.60
N ASP A 649 3.71 -22.31 4.36
CA ASP A 649 3.97 -23.61 3.74
C ASP A 649 5.49 -23.87 3.56
N LEU A 650 6.26 -22.81 3.27
CA LEU A 650 7.73 -22.86 3.22
C LEU A 650 8.33 -23.10 4.62
N GLU A 651 7.80 -22.44 5.65
CA GLU A 651 8.20 -22.65 7.05
C GLU A 651 8.02 -24.13 7.46
N GLU A 652 6.86 -24.73 7.13
CA GLU A 652 6.58 -26.12 7.44
C GLU A 652 7.49 -27.08 6.64
N TRP A 653 7.73 -26.80 5.36
CA TRP A 653 8.57 -27.64 4.53
C TRP A 653 10.06 -27.55 4.90
N LEU A 654 10.55 -26.36 5.24
CA LEU A 654 11.96 -26.13 5.63
C LEU A 654 12.25 -26.47 7.09
N GLY A 655 11.22 -26.52 7.96
CA GLY A 655 11.36 -26.74 9.39
C GLY A 655 12.01 -25.59 10.16
N THR A 656 11.93 -24.36 9.60
CA THR A 656 12.57 -23.14 10.14
C THR A 656 11.56 -22.03 10.19
N SER A 657 11.47 -21.23 11.28
CA SER A 657 10.54 -20.12 11.39
C SER A 657 10.85 -19.02 10.38
N LEU A 658 9.85 -18.62 9.60
CA LEU A 658 9.96 -17.63 8.52
C LEU A 658 9.03 -16.44 8.76
N PRO A 659 9.44 -15.19 8.39
CA PRO A 659 8.58 -14.02 8.50
C PRO A 659 7.34 -14.13 7.61
N ALA A 660 6.18 -13.72 8.11
CA ALA A 660 4.93 -13.68 7.33
C ALA A 660 4.99 -12.73 6.12
N THR A 661 5.97 -11.82 6.10
CA THR A 661 6.21 -10.87 5.01
C THR A 661 7.17 -11.38 3.94
N LEU A 662 7.66 -12.61 4.07
CA LEU A 662 8.76 -13.16 3.29
C LEU A 662 8.60 -13.02 1.76
N ALA A 663 7.41 -13.33 1.24
CA ALA A 663 7.11 -13.20 -0.20
C ALA A 663 6.95 -11.73 -0.67
N TYR A 664 6.86 -10.78 0.26
CA TYR A 664 6.90 -9.34 -0.05
C TYR A 664 8.33 -8.81 -0.02
N ASP A 665 9.13 -9.32 0.90
CA ASP A 665 10.53 -8.94 1.04
C ASP A 665 11.37 -9.51 -0.11
N TYR A 666 10.99 -10.69 -0.62
CA TYR A 666 11.59 -11.39 -1.77
C TYR A 666 10.52 -11.67 -2.83
N PRO A 667 10.18 -10.72 -3.69
CA PRO A 667 8.97 -10.76 -4.51
C PRO A 667 9.04 -11.68 -5.73
N THR A 668 10.16 -12.37 -5.98
CA THR A 668 10.33 -13.35 -7.07
C THR A 668 10.74 -14.72 -6.52
N ILE A 669 10.46 -15.77 -7.28
CA ILE A 669 10.85 -17.15 -6.91
C ILE A 669 12.38 -17.27 -6.79
N GLU A 670 13.11 -16.62 -7.70
CA GLU A 670 14.56 -16.63 -7.70
C GLU A 670 15.14 -15.92 -6.47
N ALA A 671 14.64 -14.73 -6.14
CA ALA A 671 15.09 -13.98 -4.96
C ALA A 671 14.75 -14.72 -3.66
N LEU A 672 13.55 -15.31 -3.57
CA LEU A 672 13.10 -16.05 -2.41
C LEU A 672 13.89 -17.35 -2.23
N SER A 673 14.13 -18.11 -3.30
CA SER A 673 14.88 -19.35 -3.24
C SER A 673 16.37 -19.12 -2.93
N PHE A 674 16.93 -18.02 -3.42
CA PHE A 674 18.29 -17.60 -3.09
C PHE A 674 18.42 -17.27 -1.60
N TYR A 675 17.49 -16.50 -1.04
CA TYR A 675 17.47 -16.17 0.38
C TYR A 675 17.33 -17.42 1.27
N LEU A 676 16.53 -18.40 0.88
CA LEU A 676 16.26 -19.61 1.65
C LEU A 676 17.28 -20.75 1.40
N SER A 677 18.16 -20.61 0.41
CA SER A 677 19.25 -21.55 0.22
C SER A 677 20.37 -21.19 1.18
N ASP A 678 20.67 -22.04 2.16
CA ASP A 678 21.62 -21.89 3.29
C ASP A 678 23.04 -21.38 2.95
N GLU A 679 23.19 -20.48 2.02
CA GLU A 679 24.43 -19.68 1.89
C GLU A 679 24.51 -18.57 2.95
N ASN A 680 23.60 -18.59 3.93
CA ASN A 680 23.57 -17.69 5.09
C ASN A 680 24.72 -17.87 6.09
N ASP A 681 25.52 -18.93 6.01
CA ASP A 681 26.79 -18.99 6.78
C ASP A 681 27.81 -17.91 6.36
N ALA A 682 27.57 -17.23 5.22
CA ALA A 682 28.35 -16.06 4.83
C ALA A 682 27.78 -14.71 5.34
N GLN A 683 26.50 -14.65 5.78
CA GLN A 683 25.91 -13.41 6.27
C GLN A 683 26.03 -13.20 7.79
N GLU A 684 26.21 -14.22 8.61
CA GLU A 684 26.61 -14.03 10.01
C GLU A 684 28.05 -13.56 10.17
N SER A 685 28.91 -13.69 9.13
CA SER A 685 30.25 -13.10 9.14
C SER A 685 30.31 -11.66 8.61
N VAL A 686 29.23 -11.09 8.05
CA VAL A 686 29.17 -9.72 7.53
C VAL A 686 28.58 -8.73 8.54
N ALA A 687 27.87 -9.20 9.55
CA ALA A 687 27.27 -8.32 10.57
C ALA A 687 28.27 -7.72 11.59
N ASP A 688 29.56 -8.05 11.54
CA ASP A 688 30.58 -7.53 12.47
C ASP A 688 31.91 -7.09 11.82
N LYS A 689 31.98 -6.93 10.51
CA LYS A 689 33.00 -6.08 9.89
C LYS A 689 32.48 -4.65 9.91
N ARG A 690 32.91 -3.84 10.85
CA ARG A 690 32.89 -2.38 10.72
C ARG A 690 33.52 -2.07 9.36
N LEU A 691 32.73 -1.60 8.40
CA LEU A 691 33.24 -1.07 7.15
C LEU A 691 34.14 0.10 7.51
N ASP A 692 35.29 0.21 6.84
CA ASP A 692 36.23 1.31 7.09
C ASP A 692 35.53 2.62 6.67
N GLU A 693 35.25 3.49 7.63
CA GLU A 693 34.62 4.81 7.37
C GLU A 693 35.40 5.65 6.34
N HIS A 694 36.65 5.29 6.08
CA HIS A 694 37.55 5.94 5.13
C HIS A 694 37.87 5.08 3.90
N GLU A 695 37.04 4.04 3.60
CA GLU A 695 37.30 3.22 2.42
C GLU A 695 37.26 4.06 1.15
N ASP A 696 38.26 3.86 0.32
CA ASP A 696 38.36 4.48 -1.02
C ASP A 696 37.25 4.03 -1.96
N ILE A 697 36.80 4.92 -2.83
CA ILE A 697 35.73 4.62 -3.77
C ILE A 697 36.27 4.63 -5.20
N ALA A 698 36.12 3.51 -5.91
CA ALA A 698 36.53 3.35 -7.29
C ALA A 698 35.47 3.89 -8.27
N ILE A 699 35.90 4.63 -9.27
CA ILE A 699 35.14 4.95 -10.48
C ILE A 699 35.40 3.83 -11.49
N ILE A 700 34.35 3.05 -11.79
CA ILE A 700 34.47 1.86 -12.63
C ILE A 700 33.83 2.03 -14.03
N GLY A 701 33.03 3.08 -14.24
CA GLY A 701 32.40 3.39 -15.51
C GLY A 701 32.14 4.87 -15.67
N LEU A 702 32.14 5.35 -16.92
CA LEU A 702 31.93 6.74 -17.31
C LEU A 702 30.97 6.83 -18.50
N GLY A 703 30.05 7.80 -18.45
CA GLY A 703 29.19 8.15 -19.59
C GLY A 703 28.94 9.65 -19.64
N CYS A 704 28.90 10.25 -20.82
CA CYS A 704 28.62 11.66 -20.94
C CYS A 704 28.02 12.08 -22.29
N ARG A 705 27.32 13.24 -22.25
CA ARG A 705 26.95 14.09 -23.39
C ARG A 705 27.30 15.52 -23.01
N PHE A 706 28.23 16.14 -23.77
CA PHE A 706 28.64 17.51 -23.55
C PHE A 706 28.64 18.28 -24.89
N PRO A 707 28.63 19.62 -24.86
CA PRO A 707 28.77 20.41 -26.09
C PRO A 707 29.99 19.97 -26.88
N GLY A 708 29.80 19.60 -28.14
CA GLY A 708 30.86 19.11 -29.03
C GLY A 708 31.26 17.65 -28.87
N ALA A 709 30.78 16.92 -27.85
CA ALA A 709 31.12 15.54 -27.56
C ALA A 709 29.90 14.68 -27.22
N GLN A 710 29.72 13.55 -27.92
CA GLN A 710 28.60 12.64 -27.72
C GLN A 710 28.93 11.45 -26.78
N ASN A 711 30.18 11.32 -26.37
CA ASN A 711 30.66 10.24 -25.49
C ASN A 711 32.00 10.62 -24.86
N VAL A 712 32.45 9.82 -23.90
CA VAL A 712 33.72 10.03 -23.17
C VAL A 712 34.93 10.14 -24.08
N ARG A 713 35.00 9.34 -25.18
CA ARG A 713 36.12 9.35 -26.11
C ARG A 713 36.20 10.67 -26.92
N GLU A 714 35.06 11.13 -27.38
CA GLU A 714 34.97 12.42 -28.08
C GLU A 714 35.27 13.59 -27.14
N PHE A 715 34.77 13.53 -25.91
CA PHE A 715 35.08 14.51 -24.88
C PHE A 715 36.57 14.59 -24.57
N TRP A 716 37.23 13.45 -24.40
CA TRP A 716 38.68 13.41 -24.21
C TRP A 716 39.42 14.00 -25.42
N LYS A 717 39.00 13.62 -26.63
CA LYS A 717 39.60 14.18 -27.87
C LYS A 717 39.47 15.70 -27.94
N MET A 718 38.28 16.21 -27.61
CA MET A 718 37.99 17.64 -27.62
C MET A 718 38.92 18.40 -26.65
N LEU A 719 39.16 17.83 -25.44
CA LEU A 719 40.08 18.40 -24.45
C LEU A 719 41.54 18.38 -24.96
N VAL A 720 41.98 17.31 -25.61
CA VAL A 720 43.36 17.19 -26.16
C VAL A 720 43.57 18.14 -27.35
N ASP A 721 42.51 18.34 -28.16
CA ASP A 721 42.60 19.18 -29.38
C ASP A 721 42.28 20.66 -29.07
N ASP A 722 42.08 21.04 -27.79
CA ASP A 722 41.82 22.41 -27.34
C ASP A 722 40.61 23.07 -28.06
N VAL A 723 39.53 22.33 -28.19
CA VAL A 723 38.32 22.76 -28.93
C VAL A 723 37.43 23.63 -28.05
N ASP A 724 37.19 24.87 -28.53
CA ASP A 724 36.16 25.78 -27.97
C ASP A 724 34.77 25.26 -28.45
N ALA A 725 33.97 24.75 -27.53
CA ALA A 725 32.63 24.20 -27.80
C ALA A 725 31.50 25.23 -27.57
N ILE A 726 31.84 26.47 -27.28
CA ILE A 726 30.85 27.55 -27.17
C ILE A 726 30.31 27.87 -28.54
N SER A 727 29.01 27.99 -28.69
CA SER A 727 28.31 28.25 -29.94
C SER A 727 27.21 29.30 -29.71
N GLU A 728 26.69 29.83 -30.79
CA GLU A 728 25.46 30.64 -30.72
C GLU A 728 24.27 29.78 -30.33
N VAL A 729 23.27 30.34 -29.65
CA VAL A 729 22.02 29.67 -29.25
C VAL A 729 21.39 29.01 -30.49
N PRO A 730 21.13 27.70 -30.46
CA PRO A 730 20.51 27.02 -31.60
C PRO A 730 19.11 27.57 -31.88
N LYS A 731 18.75 27.66 -33.15
CA LYS A 731 17.45 28.20 -33.59
C LYS A 731 16.23 27.42 -33.13
N ASP A 732 16.42 26.17 -32.74
CA ASP A 732 15.40 25.30 -32.19
C ASP A 732 15.18 25.48 -30.66
N ARG A 733 15.92 26.38 -30.02
CA ARG A 733 15.73 26.79 -28.62
C ARG A 733 14.84 28.01 -28.51
N TRP A 734 15.35 29.16 -28.98
CA TRP A 734 14.62 30.45 -29.08
C TRP A 734 15.29 31.34 -30.09
N ASP A 735 14.56 32.38 -30.53
CA ASP A 735 15.12 33.45 -31.38
C ASP A 735 15.99 34.40 -30.52
N VAL A 736 17.30 34.17 -30.53
CA VAL A 736 18.24 34.93 -29.75
C VAL A 736 18.40 36.35 -30.27
N ASP A 737 18.21 36.61 -31.56
CA ASP A 737 18.32 37.96 -32.14
C ASP A 737 17.18 38.86 -31.67
N GLU A 738 15.98 38.31 -31.48
CA GLU A 738 14.85 39.05 -30.91
C GLU A 738 15.09 39.37 -29.42
N LEU A 739 15.72 38.47 -28.67
CA LEU A 739 15.92 38.63 -27.23
C LEU A 739 17.23 39.33 -26.84
N TYR A 740 18.16 39.51 -27.74
CA TYR A 740 19.46 40.10 -27.43
C TYR A 740 19.40 41.62 -27.24
N ASP A 741 20.02 42.14 -26.18
CA ASP A 741 20.31 43.51 -25.93
C ASP A 741 21.62 43.62 -25.12
N PRO A 742 22.59 44.49 -25.52
CA PRO A 742 23.82 44.62 -24.75
C PRO A 742 23.63 45.34 -23.40
N ASP A 743 22.49 46.01 -23.17
CA ASP A 743 22.16 46.58 -21.86
C ASP A 743 21.58 45.50 -20.91
N PRO A 744 22.29 45.16 -19.85
CA PRO A 744 21.78 44.15 -18.88
C PRO A 744 20.53 44.64 -18.14
N GLY A 745 20.18 45.91 -18.21
CA GLY A 745 18.94 46.46 -17.62
C GLY A 745 17.74 46.38 -18.56
N ALA A 746 17.89 45.98 -19.82
CA ALA A 746 16.81 45.90 -20.78
C ALA A 746 15.79 44.78 -20.42
N PRO A 747 14.51 45.13 -20.18
CA PRO A 747 13.53 44.17 -19.72
C PRO A 747 13.30 43.03 -20.72
N GLY A 748 13.37 41.76 -20.25
CA GLY A 748 13.10 40.59 -21.07
C GLY A 748 14.19 40.27 -22.10
N LYS A 749 15.41 40.78 -21.92
CA LYS A 749 16.54 40.61 -22.83
C LYS A 749 17.68 39.80 -22.22
N VAL A 750 18.52 39.26 -23.08
CA VAL A 750 19.76 38.55 -22.74
C VAL A 750 20.96 39.33 -23.22
N VAL A 751 22.05 39.36 -22.45
CA VAL A 751 23.29 40.10 -22.80
C VAL A 751 24.26 39.31 -23.67
N THR A 752 24.01 38.00 -23.87
CA THR A 752 24.83 37.13 -24.67
C THR A 752 24.01 36.31 -25.64
N LYS A 753 24.58 35.99 -26.78
CA LYS A 753 24.00 35.09 -27.78
C LYS A 753 24.63 33.68 -27.73
N SER A 754 25.56 33.45 -26.80
CA SER A 754 26.42 32.29 -26.82
C SER A 754 26.27 31.44 -25.55
N GLY A 755 26.53 30.12 -25.71
CA GLY A 755 26.55 29.16 -24.63
C GLY A 755 27.06 27.80 -25.12
N GLY A 756 27.17 26.85 -24.22
CA GLY A 756 27.51 25.45 -24.57
C GLY A 756 26.23 24.62 -24.76
N PHE A 757 25.92 24.19 -25.98
CA PHE A 757 24.68 23.47 -26.32
C PHE A 757 24.95 22.08 -26.82
N ILE A 758 24.11 21.10 -26.36
CA ILE A 758 24.09 19.72 -26.85
C ILE A 758 23.16 19.65 -28.08
N LYS A 759 23.58 18.87 -29.07
CA LYS A 759 22.77 18.59 -30.27
C LYS A 759 21.71 17.52 -29.96
N ASP A 760 20.63 17.52 -30.74
CA ASP A 760 19.64 16.44 -30.79
C ASP A 760 18.94 16.15 -29.46
N VAL A 761 18.75 17.16 -28.58
CA VAL A 761 18.10 16.99 -27.26
C VAL A 761 16.61 16.63 -27.37
N ASP A 762 16.01 16.83 -28.55
CA ASP A 762 14.64 16.43 -28.87
C ASP A 762 14.53 14.94 -29.20
N LYS A 763 15.64 14.26 -29.53
CA LYS A 763 15.68 12.86 -29.92
C LYS A 763 15.80 11.94 -28.72
N PHE A 764 15.19 10.76 -28.82
CA PHE A 764 15.23 9.75 -27.78
C PHE A 764 14.77 8.40 -28.36
N ASP A 765 15.50 7.33 -28.08
CA ASP A 765 15.07 5.98 -28.44
C ASP A 765 14.07 5.42 -27.42
N ALA A 766 12.85 5.94 -27.47
CA ALA A 766 11.76 5.54 -26.58
C ALA A 766 11.43 4.04 -26.66
N GLN A 767 11.57 3.45 -27.87
CA GLN A 767 11.27 2.03 -28.07
C GLN A 767 12.28 1.14 -27.36
N PHE A 768 13.55 1.49 -27.40
CA PHE A 768 14.61 0.76 -26.68
C PHE A 768 14.32 0.68 -25.18
N PHE A 769 13.82 1.77 -24.59
CA PHE A 769 13.50 1.85 -23.16
C PHE A 769 12.07 1.41 -22.83
N GLY A 770 11.30 0.87 -23.78
CA GLY A 770 9.92 0.44 -23.57
C GLY A 770 8.94 1.58 -23.25
N ILE A 771 9.29 2.83 -23.57
CA ILE A 771 8.50 4.02 -23.28
C ILE A 771 7.61 4.37 -24.48
N SER A 772 6.32 4.61 -24.22
CA SER A 772 5.40 4.96 -25.30
C SER A 772 5.73 6.35 -25.90
N PRO A 773 5.49 6.58 -27.22
CA PRO A 773 5.71 7.88 -27.82
C PRO A 773 4.95 9.03 -27.14
N ARG A 774 3.76 8.76 -26.61
CA ARG A 774 2.96 9.72 -25.87
C ARG A 774 3.63 10.14 -24.56
N GLU A 775 4.14 9.17 -23.80
CA GLU A 775 4.91 9.45 -22.60
C GLU A 775 6.22 10.16 -22.94
N ALA A 776 6.99 9.65 -23.90
CA ALA A 776 8.26 10.24 -24.32
C ALA A 776 8.12 11.73 -24.68
N ASN A 777 7.02 12.12 -25.35
CA ASN A 777 6.74 13.52 -25.69
C ASN A 777 6.41 14.40 -24.46
N ARG A 778 6.03 13.83 -23.33
CA ARG A 778 5.77 14.55 -22.07
C ARG A 778 6.95 14.54 -21.11
N MET A 779 7.93 13.64 -21.35
CA MET A 779 9.15 13.59 -20.53
C MET A 779 10.07 14.76 -20.83
N ASP A 780 10.57 15.38 -19.77
CA ASP A 780 11.66 16.32 -19.85
C ASP A 780 12.86 15.68 -20.61
N PRO A 781 13.42 16.33 -21.61
CA PRO A 781 14.62 15.82 -22.28
C PRO A 781 15.76 15.47 -21.31
N GLN A 782 15.85 16.10 -20.15
CA GLN A 782 16.80 15.72 -19.09
C GLN A 782 16.59 14.29 -18.59
N GLN A 783 15.34 13.81 -18.46
CA GLN A 783 15.06 12.41 -18.14
C GLN A 783 15.49 11.48 -19.28
N ARG A 784 15.24 11.87 -20.54
CA ARG A 784 15.55 11.07 -21.73
C ARG A 784 17.06 10.86 -21.87
N ILE A 785 17.84 11.94 -21.84
CA ILE A 785 19.29 11.87 -21.95
C ILE A 785 19.94 11.16 -20.75
N SER A 786 19.36 11.29 -19.56
CA SER A 786 19.83 10.56 -18.37
C SER A 786 19.68 9.05 -18.51
N LEU A 787 18.61 8.56 -19.15
CA LEU A 787 18.41 7.13 -19.46
C LEU A 787 19.51 6.63 -20.40
N GLU A 788 19.76 7.33 -21.49
CA GLU A 788 20.78 6.93 -22.48
C GLU A 788 22.19 6.92 -21.88
N VAL A 789 22.58 8.03 -21.23
CA VAL A 789 23.92 8.17 -20.66
C VAL A 789 24.17 7.22 -19.49
N SER A 790 23.15 6.98 -18.64
CA SER A 790 23.30 6.00 -17.55
C SER A 790 23.44 4.57 -18.06
N TRP A 791 22.74 4.21 -19.14
CA TRP A 791 22.90 2.92 -19.81
C TRP A 791 24.33 2.75 -20.33
N GLU A 792 24.84 3.72 -21.07
CA GLU A 792 26.21 3.71 -21.59
C GLU A 792 27.25 3.67 -20.46
N THR A 793 26.99 4.31 -19.32
CA THR A 793 27.87 4.26 -18.15
C THR A 793 27.97 2.85 -17.58
N LEU A 794 26.85 2.11 -17.52
CA LEU A 794 26.84 0.71 -17.06
C LEU A 794 27.52 -0.21 -18.07
N GLU A 795 27.33 0.02 -19.36
CA GLU A 795 28.05 -0.73 -20.40
C GLU A 795 29.57 -0.51 -20.34
N ASP A 796 30.00 0.75 -20.14
CA ASP A 796 31.42 1.09 -19.98
C ASP A 796 32.02 0.45 -18.71
N ALA A 797 31.22 0.33 -17.64
CA ALA A 797 31.57 -0.41 -16.42
C ALA A 797 31.60 -1.93 -16.60
N GLY A 798 31.14 -2.46 -17.76
CA GLY A 798 31.05 -3.89 -18.02
C GLY A 798 29.85 -4.60 -17.42
N TYR A 799 28.86 -3.85 -16.95
CA TYR A 799 27.64 -4.37 -16.33
C TYR A 799 26.45 -4.27 -17.28
N ALA A 800 25.81 -5.40 -17.54
CA ALA A 800 24.48 -5.40 -18.15
C ALA A 800 23.44 -4.96 -17.10
N PRO A 801 22.59 -3.96 -17.37
CA PRO A 801 21.57 -3.52 -16.39
C PRO A 801 20.71 -4.65 -15.86
N SER A 802 20.35 -5.63 -16.69
CA SER A 802 19.58 -6.81 -16.30
C SER A 802 20.25 -7.69 -15.24
N LYS A 803 21.59 -7.64 -15.11
CA LYS A 803 22.32 -8.37 -14.06
C LYS A 803 22.35 -7.63 -12.73
N LEU A 804 22.07 -6.34 -12.75
CA LEU A 804 21.99 -5.50 -11.57
C LEU A 804 20.53 -5.37 -11.05
N ALA A 805 19.56 -5.92 -11.77
CA ALA A 805 18.15 -5.90 -11.35
C ALA A 805 17.98 -6.53 -9.95
N GLY A 806 17.23 -5.86 -9.09
CA GLY A 806 17.04 -6.27 -7.70
C GLY A 806 18.22 -5.96 -6.76
N SER A 807 19.33 -5.41 -7.27
CA SER A 807 20.52 -5.11 -6.46
C SER A 807 20.34 -3.86 -5.61
N ALA A 808 21.11 -3.77 -4.51
CA ALA A 808 21.27 -2.56 -3.71
C ALA A 808 22.16 -1.52 -4.43
N THR A 809 21.76 -1.13 -5.66
CA THR A 809 22.41 -0.06 -6.44
C THR A 809 21.71 1.25 -6.19
N GLY A 810 22.45 2.30 -5.79
CA GLY A 810 21.90 3.65 -5.56
C GLY A 810 21.96 4.51 -6.83
N VAL A 811 21.05 5.50 -6.94
CA VAL A 811 21.02 6.49 -8.02
C VAL A 811 20.96 7.90 -7.45
N PHE A 812 21.97 8.72 -7.74
CA PHE A 812 22.12 10.06 -7.20
C PHE A 812 22.36 11.04 -8.35
N ILE A 813 21.40 11.92 -8.65
CA ILE A 813 21.46 12.81 -9.83
C ILE A 813 21.29 14.25 -9.44
N GLY A 814 22.24 15.09 -9.83
CA GLY A 814 22.14 16.54 -9.75
C GLY A 814 21.25 17.07 -10.88
N VAL A 815 20.18 17.77 -10.55
CA VAL A 815 19.28 18.44 -11.52
C VAL A 815 18.61 19.64 -10.87
N SER A 816 18.62 20.82 -11.55
CA SER A 816 18.08 22.06 -11.00
C SER A 816 17.25 22.89 -12.00
N ASN A 817 17.12 22.44 -13.25
CA ASN A 817 16.43 23.19 -14.30
C ASN A 817 15.11 22.50 -14.70
N ASN A 818 14.05 23.31 -14.87
CA ASN A 818 12.68 22.85 -15.16
C ASN A 818 12.08 23.54 -16.40
N ASP A 819 12.90 23.91 -17.36
CA ASP A 819 12.50 24.64 -18.56
C ASP A 819 11.41 23.92 -19.35
N TYR A 820 11.49 22.60 -19.47
CA TYR A 820 10.54 21.80 -20.25
C TYR A 820 9.13 21.87 -19.68
N SER A 821 8.98 21.86 -18.36
CA SER A 821 7.68 22.06 -17.71
C SER A 821 7.06 23.40 -18.06
N ASN A 822 7.87 24.46 -18.12
CA ASN A 822 7.39 25.79 -18.49
C ASN A 822 6.91 25.83 -19.95
N LEU A 823 7.62 25.16 -20.86
CA LEU A 823 7.23 25.06 -22.27
C LEU A 823 5.93 24.26 -22.46
N LEU A 824 5.70 23.23 -21.65
CA LEU A 824 4.49 22.40 -21.75
C LEU A 824 3.25 23.03 -21.10
N ASN A 825 3.44 23.79 -20.02
CA ASN A 825 2.35 24.28 -19.18
C ASN A 825 1.71 25.61 -19.69
N GLY A 826 2.10 26.09 -20.86
CA GLY A 826 1.49 27.28 -21.48
C GLY A 826 -0.02 27.14 -21.76
N ASP A 827 -0.53 25.92 -21.86
CA ASP A 827 -1.95 25.62 -22.02
C ASP A 827 -2.36 24.47 -21.07
N ILE A 828 -3.12 24.79 -20.02
CA ILE A 828 -3.57 23.84 -19.01
C ILE A 828 -4.48 22.72 -19.56
N THR A 829 -5.05 22.92 -20.76
CA THR A 829 -5.89 21.89 -21.41
C THR A 829 -5.06 20.74 -21.96
N ASN A 830 -3.75 20.91 -22.08
CA ASN A 830 -2.80 19.91 -22.55
C ASN A 830 -2.20 19.05 -21.43
N ILE A 831 -2.55 19.30 -20.16
CA ILE A 831 -2.07 18.52 -19.01
C ILE A 831 -2.70 17.13 -19.05
N ASP A 832 -1.86 16.08 -19.05
CA ASP A 832 -2.27 14.70 -18.99
C ASP A 832 -1.53 13.91 -17.86
N THR A 833 -1.80 12.62 -17.75
CA THR A 833 -1.23 11.76 -16.71
C THR A 833 0.31 11.69 -16.74
N TYR A 834 0.92 11.88 -17.91
CA TYR A 834 2.38 11.85 -18.07
C TYR A 834 3.04 13.21 -17.80
N THR A 835 2.29 14.29 -17.70
CA THR A 835 2.85 15.62 -17.43
C THR A 835 3.53 15.66 -16.06
N GLY A 836 2.94 15.06 -15.03
CA GLY A 836 3.53 14.98 -13.69
C GLY A 836 4.80 14.13 -13.65
N THR A 837 4.72 12.88 -14.11
CA THR A 837 5.88 11.96 -14.11
C THR A 837 6.95 12.34 -15.11
N GLY A 838 6.58 13.05 -16.19
CA GLY A 838 7.53 13.53 -17.18
C GLY A 838 8.35 14.73 -16.71
N ASN A 839 7.89 15.51 -15.73
CA ASN A 839 8.52 16.81 -15.38
C ASN A 839 8.92 16.94 -13.91
N ALA A 840 8.53 16.04 -13.01
CA ALA A 840 8.95 16.09 -11.63
C ALA A 840 10.44 15.74 -11.48
N PHE A 841 11.20 16.54 -10.74
CA PHE A 841 12.63 16.30 -10.48
C PHE A 841 12.90 14.94 -9.86
N SER A 842 12.08 14.50 -8.91
CA SER A 842 12.22 13.18 -8.28
C SER A 842 12.22 12.04 -9.28
N ILE A 843 11.53 12.18 -10.40
CA ILE A 843 11.42 11.13 -11.41
C ILE A 843 12.70 11.00 -12.25
N VAL A 844 13.55 11.99 -12.32
CA VAL A 844 14.83 11.91 -13.06
C VAL A 844 15.67 10.75 -12.51
N ALA A 845 15.87 10.66 -11.20
CA ALA A 845 16.57 9.55 -10.57
C ALA A 845 15.72 8.27 -10.50
N ASN A 846 14.44 8.41 -10.09
CA ASN A 846 13.57 7.26 -9.87
C ASN A 846 13.22 6.50 -11.16
N ARG A 847 13.22 7.17 -12.31
CA ARG A 847 13.01 6.50 -13.60
C ARG A 847 14.15 5.54 -13.94
N LEU A 848 15.39 5.90 -13.62
CA LEU A 848 16.54 4.99 -13.77
C LEU A 848 16.39 3.78 -12.84
N SER A 849 16.11 4.03 -11.57
CA SER A 849 15.91 2.95 -10.60
C SER A 849 14.75 2.05 -10.99
N TYR A 850 13.66 2.62 -11.51
CA TYR A 850 12.50 1.85 -11.98
C TYR A 850 12.85 0.99 -13.20
N LEU A 851 13.52 1.58 -14.20
CA LEU A 851 13.84 0.88 -15.43
C LEU A 851 14.85 -0.28 -15.21
N TYR A 852 15.83 -0.07 -14.34
CA TYR A 852 16.89 -1.04 -14.06
C TYR A 852 16.57 -1.95 -12.87
N ASP A 853 15.42 -1.77 -12.21
CA ASP A 853 15.03 -2.46 -10.96
C ASP A 853 16.08 -2.32 -9.85
N PHE A 854 16.62 -1.11 -9.65
CA PHE A 854 17.56 -0.85 -8.57
C PHE A 854 16.83 -0.62 -7.24
N ARG A 855 17.37 -1.15 -6.13
CA ARG A 855 16.75 -1.15 -4.81
C ARG A 855 17.42 -0.21 -3.81
N GLY A 856 18.55 0.36 -4.15
CA GLY A 856 19.23 1.36 -3.32
C GLY A 856 18.50 2.72 -3.31
N PRO A 857 18.99 3.69 -2.50
CA PRO A 857 18.47 5.05 -2.50
C PRO A 857 18.46 5.68 -3.89
N SER A 858 17.40 6.42 -4.22
CA SER A 858 17.22 7.06 -5.52
C SER A 858 16.83 8.52 -5.29
N MET A 859 17.75 9.44 -5.59
CA MET A 859 17.62 10.85 -5.23
C MET A 859 17.96 11.78 -6.38
N SER A 860 17.08 12.76 -6.62
CA SER A 860 17.40 13.94 -7.40
C SER A 860 17.76 15.08 -6.44
N ILE A 861 18.90 15.73 -6.67
CA ILE A 861 19.52 16.68 -5.76
C ILE A 861 19.64 18.03 -6.45
N ASP A 862 19.13 19.09 -5.82
CA ASP A 862 19.29 20.46 -6.27
C ASP A 862 20.03 21.28 -5.20
N THR A 863 21.27 21.59 -5.49
CA THR A 863 22.12 22.55 -4.78
C THR A 863 22.75 23.53 -5.77
N ALA A 864 22.03 23.85 -6.84
CA ALA A 864 22.47 24.67 -7.96
C ALA A 864 23.74 24.10 -8.63
N CYS A 865 24.79 24.90 -8.80
CA CYS A 865 26.03 24.52 -9.50
C CYS A 865 26.77 23.35 -8.85
N SER A 866 26.56 23.05 -7.57
CA SER A 866 27.21 21.95 -6.85
C SER A 866 26.43 20.62 -6.86
N SER A 867 25.26 20.57 -7.50
CA SER A 867 24.32 19.45 -7.41
C SER A 867 24.94 18.09 -7.73
N SER A 868 25.73 17.96 -8.80
CA SER A 868 26.37 16.72 -9.20
C SER A 868 27.46 16.25 -8.22
N LEU A 869 28.24 17.18 -7.65
CA LEU A 869 29.27 16.87 -6.66
C LEU A 869 28.63 16.48 -5.31
N VAL A 870 27.52 17.11 -4.92
CA VAL A 870 26.76 16.70 -3.73
C VAL A 870 26.10 15.34 -3.96
N ALA A 871 25.60 15.05 -5.17
CA ALA A 871 25.09 13.72 -5.54
C ALA A 871 26.19 12.64 -5.39
N MET A 872 27.39 12.94 -5.87
CA MET A 872 28.55 12.07 -5.72
C MET A 872 28.92 11.85 -4.25
N HIS A 873 28.94 12.91 -3.44
CA HIS A 873 29.20 12.83 -1.99
C HIS A 873 28.20 11.91 -1.27
N GLN A 874 26.91 12.00 -1.59
CA GLN A 874 25.89 11.13 -1.01
C GLN A 874 26.10 9.66 -1.45
N ALA A 875 26.44 9.43 -2.71
CA ALA A 875 26.77 8.08 -3.20
C ALA A 875 27.97 7.47 -2.48
N ILE A 876 29.05 8.27 -2.28
CA ILE A 876 30.25 7.85 -1.52
C ILE A 876 29.87 7.45 -0.10
N LYS A 877 29.05 8.26 0.58
CA LYS A 877 28.60 7.94 1.94
C LYS A 877 27.79 6.67 2.00
N SER A 878 26.77 6.52 1.12
CA SER A 878 25.97 5.30 1.09
C SER A 878 26.80 4.03 0.80
N LEU A 879 27.85 4.14 -0.03
CA LEU A 879 28.79 3.03 -0.29
C LEU A 879 29.63 2.71 0.96
N ARG A 880 30.19 3.72 1.65
CA ARG A 880 30.99 3.54 2.86
C ARG A 880 30.16 3.02 4.02
N ASP A 881 28.92 3.48 4.17
CA ASP A 881 27.98 3.01 5.20
C ASP A 881 27.44 1.59 4.92
N GLY A 882 27.78 1.00 3.75
CA GLY A 882 27.31 -0.33 3.36
C GLY A 882 25.83 -0.41 3.00
N GLU A 883 25.14 0.73 2.88
CA GLU A 883 23.75 0.80 2.46
C GLU A 883 23.55 0.29 1.03
N ILE A 884 24.56 0.51 0.17
CA ILE A 884 24.59 0.08 -1.23
C ILE A 884 25.93 -0.57 -1.58
N ASN A 885 25.93 -1.35 -2.67
CA ASN A 885 27.13 -2.01 -3.17
C ASN A 885 27.67 -1.37 -4.46
N MET A 886 26.84 -0.59 -5.14
CA MET A 886 27.16 0.15 -6.35
C MET A 886 26.32 1.43 -6.40
N ALA A 887 26.82 2.47 -7.06
CA ALA A 887 26.05 3.69 -7.29
C ALA A 887 26.24 4.21 -8.72
N LEU A 888 25.15 4.75 -9.28
CA LEU A 888 25.20 5.70 -10.40
C LEU A 888 25.11 7.11 -9.80
N ALA A 889 26.14 7.91 -9.98
CA ALA A 889 26.17 9.30 -9.55
C ALA A 889 26.45 10.22 -10.74
N GLY A 890 25.77 11.35 -10.81
CA GLY A 890 25.96 12.26 -11.93
C GLY A 890 25.11 13.51 -11.87
N GLY A 891 24.95 14.13 -13.02
CA GLY A 891 24.09 15.30 -13.16
C GLY A 891 23.70 15.57 -14.61
N VAL A 892 22.59 16.30 -14.76
CA VAL A 892 22.07 16.71 -16.05
C VAL A 892 21.59 18.16 -15.99
N ASN A 893 21.87 18.92 -17.04
CA ASN A 893 21.35 20.27 -17.22
C ASN A 893 21.14 20.55 -18.71
N LEU A 894 19.96 21.04 -19.06
CA LEU A 894 19.64 21.57 -20.40
C LEU A 894 19.11 22.99 -20.30
N VAL A 895 19.29 23.77 -21.35
CA VAL A 895 18.86 25.18 -21.45
C VAL A 895 17.85 25.25 -22.59
N LEU A 896 16.59 24.97 -22.28
CA LEU A 896 15.52 24.82 -23.27
C LEU A 896 14.70 26.08 -23.46
N SER A 897 14.84 27.05 -22.54
CA SER A 897 14.09 28.32 -22.58
C SER A 897 14.95 29.49 -22.09
N PRO A 898 14.60 30.76 -22.47
CA PRO A 898 15.44 31.90 -22.19
C PRO A 898 15.31 32.49 -20.78
N GLU A 899 14.29 32.15 -20.00
CA GLU A 899 13.89 32.88 -18.78
C GLU A 899 15.01 32.93 -17.72
N ILE A 900 15.71 31.83 -17.51
CA ILE A 900 16.83 31.79 -16.57
C ILE A 900 18.02 32.57 -17.11
N THR A 901 18.28 32.55 -18.42
CA THR A 901 19.34 33.33 -19.05
C THR A 901 19.04 34.84 -18.97
N ILE A 902 17.78 35.23 -19.11
CA ILE A 902 17.33 36.63 -18.88
C ILE A 902 17.58 37.01 -17.41
N THR A 903 17.18 36.19 -16.47
CA THR A 903 17.39 36.41 -15.04
C THR A 903 18.86 36.62 -14.69
N PHE A 904 19.74 35.78 -15.24
CA PHE A 904 21.18 35.86 -14.99
C PHE A 904 21.83 37.04 -15.72
N SER A 905 21.30 37.46 -16.89
CA SER A 905 21.70 38.69 -17.56
C SER A 905 21.40 39.92 -16.71
N HIS A 906 20.18 40.01 -16.14
CA HIS A 906 19.82 41.10 -15.23
C HIS A 906 20.65 41.10 -13.95
N ALA A 907 21.01 39.92 -13.43
CA ALA A 907 21.89 39.77 -12.27
C ALA A 907 23.37 40.06 -12.59
N ARG A 908 23.71 40.35 -13.87
CA ARG A 908 25.08 40.59 -14.35
C ARG A 908 26.03 39.44 -14.08
N LEU A 909 25.51 38.21 -14.19
CA LEU A 909 26.28 36.98 -14.00
C LEU A 909 26.81 36.40 -15.33
N MET A 910 26.23 36.86 -16.47
CA MET A 910 26.57 36.34 -17.80
C MET A 910 27.67 37.15 -18.45
N SER A 911 28.68 36.48 -19.00
CA SER A 911 29.68 37.07 -19.85
C SER A 911 29.09 37.46 -21.22
N PRO A 912 29.22 38.71 -21.68
CA PRO A 912 28.64 39.15 -22.95
C PRO A 912 29.12 38.40 -24.19
N ASP A 913 30.37 37.95 -24.21
CA ASP A 913 30.95 37.15 -25.29
C ASP A 913 30.73 35.62 -25.10
N GLY A 914 30.05 35.21 -24.02
CA GLY A 914 29.71 33.83 -23.72
C GLY A 914 30.92 32.97 -23.32
N ARG A 915 32.00 33.58 -22.79
CA ARG A 915 33.18 32.84 -22.35
C ARG A 915 33.58 33.15 -20.93
N CYS A 916 33.93 32.14 -20.18
CA CYS A 916 34.53 32.29 -18.86
C CYS A 916 35.98 32.74 -18.99
N LYS A 917 36.34 33.84 -18.30
CA LYS A 917 37.71 34.40 -18.26
C LYS A 917 38.34 34.19 -16.89
N THR A 918 38.40 32.91 -16.49
CA THR A 918 38.84 32.50 -15.14
C THR A 918 40.24 33.00 -14.85
N PHE A 919 40.43 33.69 -13.70
CA PHE A 919 41.69 34.32 -13.23
C PHE A 919 42.20 35.47 -14.10
N ASP A 920 41.47 35.92 -15.10
CA ASP A 920 41.84 37.10 -15.92
C ASP A 920 41.29 38.38 -15.30
N ALA A 921 42.01 39.49 -15.51
CA ALA A 921 41.54 40.80 -15.08
C ALA A 921 40.31 41.29 -15.86
N ALA A 922 40.04 40.71 -17.03
CA ALA A 922 38.87 40.97 -17.86
C ALA A 922 37.67 40.09 -17.54
N ALA A 923 37.69 39.32 -16.44
CA ALA A 923 36.58 38.48 -16.00
C ALA A 923 35.31 39.32 -15.84
N ASP A 924 34.23 38.97 -16.55
CA ASP A 924 33.00 39.76 -16.68
C ASP A 924 31.71 38.91 -16.58
N GLY A 925 31.85 37.68 -16.15
CA GLY A 925 30.76 36.72 -15.98
C GLY A 925 31.11 35.32 -16.51
N TYR A 926 30.10 34.42 -16.54
CA TYR A 926 30.28 33.05 -17.02
C TYR A 926 29.37 32.75 -18.24
N SER A 927 29.63 31.60 -18.87
CA SER A 927 28.78 31.06 -19.92
C SER A 927 27.96 29.90 -19.43
N ARG A 928 26.66 29.87 -19.77
CA ARG A 928 25.81 28.71 -19.49
C ARG A 928 26.15 27.56 -20.40
N GLY A 929 26.03 26.36 -19.86
CA GLY A 929 26.27 25.12 -20.61
C GLY A 929 25.25 24.03 -20.30
N GLU A 930 24.98 23.22 -21.33
CA GLU A 930 24.23 21.99 -21.21
C GLU A 930 25.20 20.83 -20.95
N GLY A 931 24.69 19.73 -20.38
CA GLY A 931 25.48 18.54 -20.14
C GLY A 931 24.70 17.45 -19.42
N CYS A 932 25.13 16.23 -19.66
CA CYS A 932 24.74 15.06 -18.91
C CYS A 932 25.97 14.18 -18.69
N GLY A 933 26.25 13.84 -17.44
CA GLY A 933 27.39 12.96 -17.11
C GLY A 933 27.08 12.07 -15.93
N PHE A 934 27.47 10.79 -16.05
CA PHE A 934 27.36 9.80 -15.01
C PHE A 934 28.67 9.06 -14.77
N VAL A 935 28.85 8.67 -13.52
CA VAL A 935 29.91 7.72 -13.11
C VAL A 935 29.30 6.54 -12.36
N ALA A 936 29.82 5.35 -12.61
CA ALA A 936 29.53 4.17 -11.81
C ALA A 936 30.57 4.02 -10.71
N LEU A 937 30.12 3.89 -9.45
CA LEU A 937 30.95 3.89 -8.25
C LEU A 937 30.80 2.56 -7.50
N LYS A 938 31.93 2.05 -6.97
CA LYS A 938 31.99 0.92 -6.03
C LYS A 938 33.05 1.19 -4.96
N ARG A 939 32.95 0.51 -3.81
CA ARG A 939 34.08 0.45 -2.87
C ARG A 939 35.31 -0.12 -3.62
N LEU A 940 36.48 0.42 -3.36
CA LEU A 940 37.71 -0.01 -4.04
C LEU A 940 37.98 -1.50 -3.82
N SER A 941 37.80 -1.98 -2.60
CA SER A 941 37.94 -3.39 -2.25
C SER A 941 36.99 -4.31 -3.01
N ASP A 942 35.76 -3.86 -3.25
CA ASP A 942 34.76 -4.60 -4.03
C ASP A 942 35.12 -4.58 -5.54
N ALA A 943 35.55 -3.44 -6.06
CA ALA A 943 35.93 -3.31 -7.46
C ALA A 943 37.16 -4.18 -7.80
N GLU A 944 38.18 -4.21 -6.91
CA GLU A 944 39.36 -5.07 -7.08
C GLU A 944 39.02 -6.55 -6.99
N ARG A 945 38.16 -6.94 -6.02
CA ARG A 945 37.71 -8.33 -5.87
C ARG A 945 36.94 -8.80 -7.13
N ASP A 946 36.08 -7.94 -7.67
CA ASP A 946 35.23 -8.28 -8.81
C ASP A 946 35.96 -8.13 -10.16
N GLY A 947 37.20 -7.59 -10.14
CA GLY A 947 38.04 -7.41 -11.32
C GLY A 947 37.56 -6.30 -12.24
N ASP A 948 36.90 -5.28 -11.69
CA ASP A 948 36.37 -4.14 -12.44
C ASP A 948 37.51 -3.28 -13.01
N LYS A 949 37.22 -2.60 -14.12
CA LYS A 949 38.10 -1.57 -14.65
C LYS A 949 38.01 -0.33 -13.77
N ILE A 950 39.11 0.14 -13.24
CA ILE A 950 39.16 1.32 -12.37
C ILE A 950 39.77 2.48 -13.15
N TYR A 951 38.99 3.55 -13.35
CA TYR A 951 39.44 4.77 -13.99
C TYR A 951 40.15 5.71 -13.03
N ALA A 952 39.61 5.84 -11.83
CA ALA A 952 40.17 6.70 -10.77
C ALA A 952 39.64 6.22 -9.41
N VAL A 953 40.30 6.71 -8.36
CA VAL A 953 39.92 6.43 -6.97
C VAL A 953 39.59 7.74 -6.27
N ILE A 954 38.43 7.85 -5.69
CA ILE A 954 37.99 8.99 -4.85
C ILE A 954 38.46 8.70 -3.45
N LYS A 955 39.42 9.51 -2.96
CA LYS A 955 40.01 9.38 -1.62
C LYS A 955 39.13 10.00 -0.55
N GLY A 956 38.53 11.16 -0.83
CA GLY A 956 37.66 11.86 0.13
C GLY A 956 36.76 12.89 -0.51
N SER A 957 35.75 13.30 0.24
CA SER A 957 34.77 14.31 -0.21
C SER A 957 34.17 15.04 0.99
N ALA A 958 33.84 16.33 0.81
CA ALA A 958 33.16 17.12 1.82
C ALA A 958 32.15 18.09 1.23
N VAL A 959 31.13 18.40 2.03
CA VAL A 959 30.09 19.39 1.72
C VAL A 959 29.94 20.31 2.94
N ASN A 960 29.80 21.60 2.71
CA ASN A 960 29.41 22.57 3.72
C ASN A 960 28.52 23.67 3.11
N GLN A 961 28.20 24.70 3.90
CA GLN A 961 27.40 25.84 3.49
C GLN A 961 28.17 27.14 3.85
N ASP A 962 28.08 28.15 2.99
CA ASP A 962 28.73 29.45 3.18
C ASP A 962 28.22 30.23 4.41
N GLY A 963 27.03 29.89 4.92
CA GLY A 963 26.40 30.58 6.03
C GLY A 963 26.05 32.02 5.70
N ARG A 964 26.13 32.92 6.68
CA ARG A 964 25.84 34.34 6.45
C ARG A 964 27.06 35.03 5.81
N SER A 965 26.94 35.37 4.54
CA SER A 965 27.91 36.14 3.77
C SER A 965 27.42 37.59 3.53
N ASN A 966 28.09 38.35 2.66
CA ASN A 966 27.71 39.73 2.30
C ASN A 966 26.44 39.80 1.43
N GLY A 967 25.95 38.70 0.92
CA GLY A 967 24.75 38.55 0.14
C GLY A 967 24.47 37.06 -0.14
N ILE A 968 23.23 36.69 -0.45
CA ILE A 968 22.82 35.31 -0.64
C ILE A 968 23.62 34.57 -1.74
N THR A 969 24.11 35.34 -2.74
CA THR A 969 24.90 34.86 -3.87
C THR A 969 26.40 35.10 -3.70
N ALA A 970 26.83 35.77 -2.60
CA ALA A 970 28.21 36.11 -2.41
C ALA A 970 28.98 34.95 -1.76
N PRO A 971 30.10 34.51 -2.36
CA PRO A 971 30.88 33.39 -1.81
C PRO A 971 31.57 33.75 -0.49
N ASN A 972 31.79 32.74 0.37
CA ASN A 972 32.51 32.89 1.64
C ASN A 972 33.85 32.15 1.56
N GLY A 973 34.95 32.88 1.42
CA GLY A 973 36.29 32.30 1.31
C GLY A 973 36.73 31.46 2.52
N LEU A 974 36.20 31.75 3.73
CA LEU A 974 36.51 30.92 4.91
C LEU A 974 35.78 29.59 4.86
N ALA A 975 34.52 29.57 4.41
CA ALA A 975 33.76 28.36 4.22
C ALA A 975 34.35 27.45 3.11
N GLN A 976 34.84 28.06 2.03
CA GLN A 976 35.56 27.31 0.98
C GLN A 976 36.87 26.69 1.51
N GLN A 977 37.67 27.43 2.27
CA GLN A 977 38.85 26.85 2.94
C GLN A 977 38.45 25.70 3.88
N ASP A 978 37.36 25.81 4.61
CA ASP A 978 36.90 24.79 5.54
C ASP A 978 36.44 23.53 4.80
N VAL A 979 35.70 23.62 3.69
CA VAL A 979 35.31 22.44 2.91
C VAL A 979 36.51 21.74 2.28
N ILE A 980 37.52 22.49 1.81
CA ILE A 980 38.76 21.91 1.28
C ILE A 980 39.51 21.14 2.38
N ARG A 981 39.68 21.74 3.59
CA ARG A 981 40.30 21.08 4.73
C ARG A 981 39.56 19.81 5.13
N LYS A 982 38.26 19.84 5.16
CA LYS A 982 37.43 18.66 5.46
C LYS A 982 37.57 17.56 4.40
N ALA A 983 37.64 17.92 3.13
CA ALA A 983 37.84 16.95 2.05
C ALA A 983 39.24 16.30 2.14
N LEU A 984 40.29 17.08 2.46
CA LEU A 984 41.61 16.56 2.70
C LEU A 984 41.68 15.66 3.94
N GLN A 985 40.98 16.05 5.01
CA GLN A 985 40.86 15.24 6.22
C GLN A 985 40.15 13.91 5.96
N ASP A 986 39.01 13.93 5.21
CA ASP A 986 38.30 12.72 4.81
C ASP A 986 39.18 11.82 3.93
N ALA A 987 39.98 12.40 3.05
CA ALA A 987 40.92 11.70 2.19
C ALA A 987 42.20 11.23 2.94
N GLN A 988 42.45 11.64 4.18
CA GLN A 988 43.69 11.41 4.94
C GLN A 988 44.95 11.91 4.18
N LEU A 989 44.82 13.06 3.49
CA LEU A 989 45.88 13.68 2.69
C LEU A 989 46.27 15.05 3.25
N GLU A 990 47.53 15.44 3.00
CA GLU A 990 48.03 16.78 3.28
C GLU A 990 48.01 17.64 2.01
N PRO A 991 47.99 18.98 2.13
CA PRO A 991 47.93 19.87 0.94
C PRO A 991 49.10 19.66 -0.06
N GLN A 992 50.25 19.22 0.39
CA GLN A 992 51.40 18.93 -0.48
C GLN A 992 51.25 17.66 -1.33
N ASP A 993 50.28 16.80 -1.00
CA ASP A 993 50.01 15.58 -1.76
C ASP A 993 49.16 15.89 -2.99
N ILE A 994 48.61 17.12 -3.09
CA ILE A 994 47.77 17.55 -4.19
C ILE A 994 48.62 18.13 -5.31
N ASN A 995 48.57 17.52 -6.49
CA ASN A 995 49.36 17.93 -7.66
C ASN A 995 48.60 18.79 -8.66
N TYR A 996 47.27 18.74 -8.64
CA TYR A 996 46.39 19.47 -9.58
C TYR A 996 45.11 19.91 -8.90
N ILE A 997 44.61 21.08 -9.24
CA ILE A 997 43.37 21.62 -8.71
C ILE A 997 42.49 22.00 -9.88
N GLU A 998 41.34 21.34 -10.01
CA GLU A 998 40.22 21.78 -10.87
C GLU A 998 39.30 22.70 -10.07
N THR A 999 39.09 23.90 -10.57
CA THR A 999 38.30 24.92 -9.88
C THR A 999 36.89 25.02 -10.47
N HIS A 1000 35.97 25.70 -9.79
CA HIS A 1000 34.67 26.04 -10.35
C HIS A 1000 34.79 26.92 -11.58
N GLY A 1001 35.75 27.83 -11.61
CA GLY A 1001 36.23 28.54 -12.80
C GLY A 1001 35.24 29.39 -13.56
N THR A 1002 34.28 29.99 -12.87
CA THR A 1002 33.23 30.81 -13.53
C THR A 1002 33.67 32.20 -13.99
N GLY A 1003 34.83 32.71 -13.54
CA GLY A 1003 35.35 34.01 -13.91
C GLY A 1003 34.91 35.16 -13.02
#